data_04261869a98f4a5fae096e5937972105
#
_entry.id   04261869a98f4a5fae096e5937972105
#
_cell.length_a   1.000
_cell.length_b   1.000
_cell.length_c   1.000
_cell.angle_alpha   90.00
_cell.angle_beta   90.00
_cell.angle_gamma   90.00
#
_symmetry.space_group_name_H-M   'P 1'
#
loop_
_entity.id
_entity.type
_entity.pdbx_description
1 polymer ?
#
loop_
_entity_poly.entity_id
_entity_poly.type
_entity_poly.pdbx_seq_one_letter_code
_entity_poly.pdbx_strand_id
1 'polypeptide(L)'
;MIVNCIVASLACSWTLTTQAESASTAVKIVRDEYGMPHIYADDTYRLFYGYGYVVAQDRLFQMEMARRSTQGQVAEVLGKTFVKFDKDIRQNYWPDSIRQQIAALSADDKAILQGYADGMNAWIDRVNSDPDKLLPKQFTTFGFTPKHWEAFDVAMVFVGTMANRFSDATSEIDNLALLTALKDKYGEKGMAVFNQLKWLVNPAATTTIAPQESQYPVKFDLNTTQTAALLPRYDMSPPMLDRPAKGDDGGLLALTSAQNRETIMAQFAHGGANGLAGYPTTSNMWVLGKGKTQDAKAIMVNGPQFGWYAPAYTYGIGLHGAGYDVTGNTPFAYPGLVFGHNGTISWGSTAGFGDDVDIFAEQLSADKPGYYLHNGEWVSMLSREETIAVKDGQPETFTVYRTVHGNVIKTDTATQTAYAKARAWDGKEVASLLAWTHQMKAKNWQEWTRQAAKQALTINWYYADIDGNIGYVHGGAYPQRQPGHDPRLPVPGTGKWDWQGLLPFDLNPKVYNPKSGYIANWNNSPQQGYPASDLFAFLWGGADRVTEIARLIDKQPTFTYEQAWDLIRQTSRQDLTRRLFLPALQNATAQLSASDPRQQLVKSLSDWDGVNHLNNDGKTLQQPGSAILNVWLTSMLKKTVAAAVPQPFDKWYSASGYETTQDGPTGSLNISVGAKLLYEALQGDKSPIPQAVDMFGGRPQQEVILEALQQTWQTLSQQYGTDIAQ
;
A
#
# COMPACT_ATOMS: atom_id res chain seq x y z
N MET A 1 46.48 31.52 2.35
CA MET A 1 45.57 32.63 2.65
C MET A 1 44.19 32.02 2.71
N ILE A 2 43.77 31.64 3.92
CA ILE A 2 42.49 30.93 4.18
C ILE A 2 41.49 32.04 4.55
N VAL A 3 40.45 32.22 3.73
CA VAL A 3 39.33 33.13 4.02
C VAL A 3 38.29 32.34 4.75
N ASN A 4 38.15 32.59 6.04
CA ASN A 4 37.04 32.11 6.85
C ASN A 4 35.80 32.93 6.52
N CYS A 5 34.83 32.36 5.82
CA CYS A 5 33.48 32.91 5.77
C CYS A 5 32.70 32.38 6.98
N ILE A 6 32.52 33.22 7.98
CA ILE A 6 31.56 33.01 9.06
C ILE A 6 30.17 33.34 8.48
N VAL A 7 29.38 32.34 8.19
CA VAL A 7 27.96 32.51 7.89
C VAL A 7 27.20 32.57 9.22
N ALA A 8 26.75 33.74 9.58
CA ALA A 8 25.85 33.89 10.72
C ALA A 8 24.47 33.36 10.33
N SER A 9 24.11 32.21 10.84
CA SER A 9 22.76 31.66 10.74
C SER A 9 21.83 32.45 11.66
N LEU A 10 20.95 33.28 11.08
CA LEU A 10 19.81 33.83 11.78
C LEU A 10 18.78 32.72 12.04
N ALA A 11 18.89 32.07 13.18
CA ALA A 11 17.82 31.23 13.70
C ALA A 11 16.66 32.14 14.18
N CYS A 12 15.58 32.21 13.41
CA CYS A 12 14.33 32.81 13.88
C CYS A 12 13.68 31.86 14.90
N SER A 13 13.97 32.10 16.19
CA SER A 13 13.26 31.44 17.28
C SER A 13 11.95 32.16 17.56
N TRP A 14 10.82 31.51 17.36
CA TRP A 14 9.50 31.98 17.71
C TRP A 14 9.11 31.40 19.06
N THR A 15 8.97 32.24 20.07
CA THR A 15 8.44 31.88 21.37
C THR A 15 6.95 32.20 21.38
N LEU A 16 6.07 31.21 21.41
CA LEU A 16 4.64 31.39 21.55
C LEU A 16 4.28 31.52 23.03
N THR A 17 3.88 32.71 23.43
CA THR A 17 3.21 32.92 24.71
C THR A 17 1.71 32.84 24.51
N THR A 18 1.07 31.79 25.00
CA THR A 18 -0.39 31.73 25.11
C THR A 18 -0.82 32.48 26.35
N GLN A 19 -1.66 33.51 26.21
CA GLN A 19 -2.44 34.04 27.31
C GLN A 19 -3.60 33.11 27.63
N ALA A 20 -3.37 32.14 28.50
CA ALA A 20 -4.35 31.51 29.34
C ALA A 20 -3.68 31.21 30.66
N GLU A 21 -4.30 31.60 31.73
CA GLU A 21 -3.76 31.68 33.08
C GLU A 21 -3.13 30.36 33.59
N SER A 22 -2.02 30.57 34.28
CA SER A 22 -1.24 29.74 35.19
C SER A 22 -0.16 28.81 34.63
N ALA A 23 1.07 29.16 35.04
CA ALA A 23 2.31 28.39 35.02
C ALA A 23 2.94 28.17 33.61
N SER A 24 3.82 29.08 33.27
CA SER A 24 4.63 29.15 32.06
C SER A 24 5.61 27.99 31.92
N THR A 25 5.35 27.12 30.96
CA THR A 25 6.42 26.51 30.18
C THR A 25 6.06 26.66 28.72
N ALA A 26 6.83 27.49 28.01
CA ALA A 26 6.54 27.84 26.62
C ALA A 26 6.88 26.67 25.69
N VAL A 27 5.99 26.35 24.72
CA VAL A 27 6.33 25.48 23.58
C VAL A 27 7.37 26.25 22.73
N LYS A 28 8.55 25.65 22.55
CA LYS A 28 9.60 26.22 21.69
C LYS A 28 9.59 25.49 20.35
N ILE A 29 9.51 26.24 19.26
CA ILE A 29 9.58 25.74 17.90
C ILE A 29 10.82 26.30 17.22
N VAL A 30 11.69 25.42 16.71
CA VAL A 30 12.89 25.78 15.96
C VAL A 30 12.82 25.11 14.61
N ARG A 31 13.13 25.83 13.53
CA ARG A 31 13.27 25.20 12.20
C ARG A 31 14.74 25.05 11.85
N ASP A 32 15.08 23.88 11.35
CA ASP A 32 16.43 23.60 10.86
C ASP A 32 16.71 24.25 9.48
N GLU A 33 17.88 23.98 8.92
CA GLU A 33 18.30 24.52 7.61
C GLU A 33 17.42 24.07 6.43
N TYR A 34 16.66 22.97 6.59
CA TYR A 34 15.69 22.48 5.60
C TYR A 34 14.27 22.99 5.86
N GLY A 35 14.07 23.81 6.91
CA GLY A 35 12.76 24.30 7.33
C GLY A 35 11.95 23.28 8.12
N MET A 36 12.51 22.11 8.46
CA MET A 36 11.84 21.10 9.27
C MET A 36 11.69 21.59 10.71
N PRO A 37 10.46 21.55 11.28
CA PRO A 37 10.24 22.01 12.65
C PRO A 37 10.72 20.99 13.68
N HIS A 38 11.34 21.51 14.74
CA HIS A 38 11.69 20.81 15.98
C HIS A 38 10.91 21.42 17.13
N ILE A 39 10.12 20.61 17.82
CA ILE A 39 9.24 21.02 18.91
C ILE A 39 9.87 20.62 20.25
N TYR A 40 9.96 21.56 21.17
CA TYR A 40 10.48 21.36 22.53
C TYR A 40 9.39 21.71 23.53
N ALA A 41 9.03 20.76 24.40
CA ALA A 41 8.05 20.97 25.46
C ALA A 41 8.24 19.91 26.59
N ASP A 42 7.88 20.27 27.82
CA ASP A 42 8.14 19.43 28.99
C ASP A 42 7.09 18.32 29.21
N ASP A 43 5.88 18.49 28.69
CA ASP A 43 4.80 17.51 28.81
C ASP A 43 4.21 17.09 27.44
N THR A 44 3.51 15.96 27.44
CA THR A 44 2.94 15.33 26.26
C THR A 44 1.94 16.23 25.55
N TYR A 45 1.01 16.88 26.27
CA TYR A 45 0.00 17.75 25.66
C TYR A 45 0.65 18.91 24.91
N ARG A 46 1.58 19.62 25.52
CA ARG A 46 2.25 20.78 24.91
C ARG A 46 3.15 20.37 23.75
N LEU A 47 3.79 19.21 23.83
CA LEU A 47 4.62 18.69 22.74
C LEU A 47 3.78 18.46 21.49
N PHE A 48 2.64 17.79 21.63
CA PHE A 48 1.73 17.53 20.51
C PHE A 48 0.91 18.76 20.10
N TYR A 49 0.66 19.70 21.01
CA TYR A 49 0.13 21.03 20.66
C TYR A 49 1.07 21.78 19.71
N GLY A 50 2.35 21.84 20.02
CA GLY A 50 3.35 22.41 19.12
C GLY A 50 3.39 21.69 17.77
N TYR A 51 3.25 20.38 17.77
CA TYR A 51 3.19 19.58 16.56
C TYR A 51 1.97 19.96 15.69
N GLY A 52 0.76 19.90 16.24
CA GLY A 52 -0.46 20.30 15.50
C GLY A 52 -0.40 21.72 14.97
N TYR A 53 0.17 22.65 15.77
CA TYR A 53 0.32 24.06 15.38
C TYR A 53 1.19 24.24 14.11
N VAL A 54 2.36 23.59 14.06
CA VAL A 54 3.26 23.71 12.88
C VAL A 54 2.71 22.99 11.67
N VAL A 55 2.00 21.87 11.86
CA VAL A 55 1.33 21.17 10.78
C VAL A 55 0.24 22.02 10.14
N ALA A 56 -0.58 22.68 10.95
CA ALA A 56 -1.57 23.63 10.45
C ALA A 56 -0.92 24.82 9.76
N GLN A 57 0.20 25.34 10.30
CA GLN A 57 0.94 26.42 9.67
C GLN A 57 1.46 26.07 8.28
N ASP A 58 1.97 24.85 8.10
CA ASP A 58 2.63 24.42 6.86
C ASP A 58 1.68 23.76 5.86
N ARG A 59 0.61 23.10 6.33
CA ARG A 59 -0.18 22.14 5.55
C ARG A 59 -1.69 22.29 5.70
N LEU A 60 -2.21 23.45 6.14
CA LEU A 60 -3.61 23.61 6.54
C LEU A 60 -4.61 23.08 5.50
N PHE A 61 -4.46 23.45 4.22
CA PHE A 61 -5.36 22.99 3.17
C PHE A 61 -5.26 21.48 2.93
N GLN A 62 -4.04 20.92 2.89
CA GLN A 62 -3.80 19.49 2.74
C GLN A 62 -4.48 18.71 3.87
N MET A 63 -4.30 19.15 5.11
CA MET A 63 -4.87 18.48 6.29
C MET A 63 -6.40 18.62 6.34
N GLU A 64 -6.96 19.77 6.00
CA GLU A 64 -8.41 19.95 5.92
C GLU A 64 -9.03 19.03 4.86
N MET A 65 -8.41 18.89 3.69
CA MET A 65 -8.91 17.98 2.66
C MET A 65 -8.69 16.50 3.04
N ALA A 66 -7.61 16.16 3.72
CA ALA A 66 -7.39 14.82 4.28
C ALA A 66 -8.50 14.47 5.29
N ARG A 67 -8.80 15.36 6.24
CA ARG A 67 -9.88 15.20 7.21
C ARG A 67 -11.22 14.95 6.52
N ARG A 68 -11.58 15.78 5.53
CA ARG A 68 -12.85 15.67 4.80
C ARG A 68 -12.94 14.36 4.01
N SER A 69 -11.87 13.98 3.32
CA SER A 69 -11.85 12.76 2.52
C SER A 69 -11.95 11.49 3.38
N THR A 70 -11.29 11.47 4.53
CA THR A 70 -11.33 10.32 5.43
C THR A 70 -12.66 10.16 6.20
N GLN A 71 -13.51 11.20 6.16
CA GLN A 71 -14.83 11.20 6.81
C GLN A 71 -16.00 11.27 5.81
N GLY A 72 -15.73 11.25 4.50
CA GLY A 72 -16.79 11.36 3.49
C GLY A 72 -17.52 12.71 3.53
N GLN A 73 -16.78 13.82 3.52
CA GLN A 73 -17.27 15.20 3.60
C GLN A 73 -16.76 16.08 2.45
N VAL A 74 -16.31 15.48 1.35
CA VAL A 74 -15.74 16.21 0.22
C VAL A 74 -16.82 16.89 -0.62
N ALA A 75 -17.97 16.27 -0.81
CA ALA A 75 -19.10 16.85 -1.55
C ALA A 75 -19.60 18.16 -0.94
N GLU A 76 -19.46 18.36 0.38
CA GLU A 76 -19.81 19.60 1.07
C GLU A 76 -19.05 20.83 0.52
N VAL A 77 -17.85 20.63 0.02
CA VAL A 77 -16.98 21.73 -0.47
C VAL A 77 -16.69 21.67 -1.96
N LEU A 78 -16.78 20.51 -2.60
CA LEU A 78 -16.47 20.31 -4.02
C LEU A 78 -17.67 19.92 -4.89
N GLY A 79 -18.84 19.60 -4.29
CA GLY A 79 -20.11 19.43 -4.98
C GLY A 79 -20.43 17.98 -5.39
N LYS A 80 -21.46 17.84 -6.22
CA LYS A 80 -22.16 16.57 -6.50
C LYS A 80 -21.27 15.42 -7.01
N THR A 81 -20.21 15.73 -7.74
CA THR A 81 -19.28 14.71 -8.28
C THR A 81 -18.69 13.81 -7.20
N PHE A 82 -18.58 14.31 -5.97
CA PHE A 82 -17.97 13.58 -4.84
C PHE A 82 -18.96 12.84 -3.95
N VAL A 83 -20.26 12.88 -4.25
CA VAL A 83 -21.28 12.20 -3.41
C VAL A 83 -21.03 10.70 -3.33
N LYS A 84 -20.71 10.06 -4.47
CA LYS A 84 -20.41 8.63 -4.46
C LYS A 84 -19.19 8.32 -3.63
N PHE A 85 -18.11 9.10 -3.75
CA PHE A 85 -16.92 8.99 -2.93
C PHE A 85 -17.24 9.08 -1.44
N ASP A 86 -18.01 10.09 -1.03
CA ASP A 86 -18.39 10.29 0.37
C ASP A 86 -19.27 9.14 0.89
N LYS A 87 -20.16 8.60 0.06
CA LYS A 87 -20.96 7.41 0.41
C LYS A 87 -20.07 6.20 0.68
N ASP A 88 -19.14 5.90 -0.24
CA ASP A 88 -18.26 4.76 -0.13
C ASP A 88 -17.39 4.85 1.15
N ILE A 89 -16.88 6.05 1.46
CA ILE A 89 -16.12 6.28 2.69
C ILE A 89 -16.98 6.07 3.92
N ARG A 90 -18.20 6.65 3.99
CA ARG A 90 -19.09 6.51 5.16
C ARG A 90 -19.60 5.10 5.36
N GLN A 91 -19.77 4.32 4.30
CA GLN A 91 -20.09 2.89 4.40
C GLN A 91 -18.92 2.07 4.99
N ASN A 92 -17.69 2.55 4.81
CA ASN A 92 -16.51 1.78 5.11
C ASN A 92 -16.05 1.84 6.58
N TYR A 93 -16.56 2.73 7.42
CA TYR A 93 -16.18 2.80 8.83
C TYR A 93 -17.38 3.07 9.75
N TRP A 94 -17.18 2.85 11.07
CA TRP A 94 -18.19 3.06 12.11
C TRP A 94 -17.70 4.10 13.12
N PRO A 95 -18.14 5.39 13.02
CA PRO A 95 -17.62 6.50 13.84
C PRO A 95 -17.70 6.25 15.33
N ASP A 96 -18.78 5.63 15.80
CA ASP A 96 -18.98 5.38 17.24
C ASP A 96 -17.91 4.44 17.80
N SER A 97 -17.43 3.46 17.02
CA SER A 97 -16.31 2.60 17.43
C SER A 97 -15.05 3.43 17.67
N ILE A 98 -14.70 4.34 16.76
CA ILE A 98 -13.53 5.20 16.90
C ILE A 98 -13.67 6.13 18.11
N ARG A 99 -14.86 6.75 18.31
CA ARG A 99 -15.13 7.61 19.47
C ARG A 99 -15.01 6.85 20.79
N GLN A 100 -15.51 5.61 20.85
CA GLN A 100 -15.39 4.74 22.03
C GLN A 100 -13.94 4.38 22.33
N GLN A 101 -13.14 4.06 21.31
CA GLN A 101 -11.70 3.80 21.47
C GLN A 101 -10.99 5.03 22.04
N ILE A 102 -11.25 6.24 21.53
CA ILE A 102 -10.67 7.49 22.05
C ILE A 102 -11.13 7.72 23.51
N ALA A 103 -12.41 7.50 23.82
CA ALA A 103 -12.94 7.67 25.16
C ALA A 103 -12.29 6.73 26.19
N ALA A 104 -11.90 5.53 25.77
CA ALA A 104 -11.23 4.52 26.60
C ALA A 104 -9.72 4.73 26.81
N LEU A 105 -9.09 5.70 26.13
CA LEU A 105 -7.67 5.97 26.24
C LEU A 105 -7.25 6.44 27.63
N SER A 106 -5.99 6.21 27.97
CA SER A 106 -5.34 6.82 29.12
C SER A 106 -5.31 8.36 29.02
N ALA A 107 -5.10 9.05 30.12
CA ALA A 107 -4.98 10.51 30.13
C ALA A 107 -3.81 10.99 29.24
N ASP A 108 -2.68 10.28 29.26
CA ASP A 108 -1.49 10.57 28.44
C ASP A 108 -1.79 10.41 26.96
N ASP A 109 -2.47 9.32 26.58
CA ASP A 109 -2.83 9.07 25.18
C ASP A 109 -3.87 10.08 24.66
N LYS A 110 -4.85 10.46 25.50
CA LYS A 110 -5.77 11.55 25.20
C LYS A 110 -5.03 12.88 24.98
N ALA A 111 -4.01 13.16 25.78
CA ALA A 111 -3.21 14.36 25.66
C ALA A 111 -2.47 14.46 24.32
N ILE A 112 -2.07 13.31 23.72
CA ILE A 112 -1.48 13.26 22.37
C ILE A 112 -2.47 13.79 21.33
N LEU A 113 -3.65 13.19 21.26
CA LEU A 113 -4.64 13.52 20.23
C LEU A 113 -5.25 14.91 20.45
N GLN A 114 -5.58 15.24 21.71
CA GLN A 114 -6.16 16.54 22.07
C GLN A 114 -5.16 17.68 21.88
N GLY A 115 -3.91 17.49 22.34
CA GLY A 115 -2.86 18.49 22.14
C GLY A 115 -2.66 18.79 20.65
N TYR A 116 -2.60 17.76 19.82
CA TYR A 116 -2.47 17.93 18.37
C TYR A 116 -3.66 18.72 17.79
N ALA A 117 -4.90 18.34 18.12
CA ALA A 117 -6.09 19.05 17.65
C ALA A 117 -6.13 20.52 18.09
N ASP A 118 -5.82 20.79 19.36
CA ASP A 118 -5.81 22.16 19.90
C ASP A 118 -4.69 23.03 19.30
N GLY A 119 -3.55 22.42 18.99
CA GLY A 119 -2.48 23.09 18.23
C GLY A 119 -2.92 23.49 16.81
N MET A 120 -3.59 22.58 16.09
CA MET A 120 -4.20 22.90 14.80
C MET A 120 -5.20 24.07 14.92
N ASN A 121 -6.07 24.03 15.94
CA ASN A 121 -7.08 25.04 16.19
C ASN A 121 -6.48 26.41 16.49
N ALA A 122 -5.41 26.47 17.27
CA ALA A 122 -4.74 27.72 17.56
C ALA A 122 -4.17 28.41 16.31
N TRP A 123 -3.70 27.64 15.31
CA TRP A 123 -3.32 28.23 14.02
C TRP A 123 -4.53 28.63 13.19
N ILE A 124 -5.61 27.82 13.18
CA ILE A 124 -6.87 28.14 12.49
C ILE A 124 -7.46 29.44 13.02
N ASP A 125 -7.44 29.66 14.34
CA ASP A 125 -7.91 30.94 14.95
C ASP A 125 -7.10 32.11 14.49
N ARG A 126 -5.78 31.98 14.34
CA ARG A 126 -4.94 33.02 13.75
C ARG A 126 -5.28 33.28 12.29
N VAL A 127 -5.50 32.25 11.49
CA VAL A 127 -5.94 32.40 10.10
C VAL A 127 -7.27 33.14 10.02
N ASN A 128 -8.22 32.76 10.88
CA ASN A 128 -9.55 33.40 10.92
C ASN A 128 -9.48 34.90 11.40
N SER A 129 -8.46 35.24 12.20
CA SER A 129 -8.26 36.63 12.65
C SER A 129 -7.61 37.53 11.60
N ASP A 130 -6.84 36.98 10.65
CA ASP A 130 -6.19 37.73 9.56
C ASP A 130 -6.20 36.89 8.26
N PRO A 131 -7.39 36.61 7.69
CA PRO A 131 -7.52 35.71 6.54
C PRO A 131 -6.84 36.26 5.29
N ASP A 132 -6.77 37.59 5.14
CA ASP A 132 -6.13 38.20 3.96
C ASP A 132 -4.63 37.86 3.85
N LYS A 133 -3.96 37.65 4.99
CA LYS A 133 -2.54 37.29 5.02
C LYS A 133 -2.26 35.81 5.23
N LEU A 134 -3.11 35.12 5.98
CA LEU A 134 -2.79 33.80 6.50
C LEU A 134 -3.62 32.64 5.87
N LEU A 135 -4.77 32.95 5.26
CA LEU A 135 -5.60 31.91 4.65
C LEU A 135 -4.95 31.41 3.35
N PRO A 136 -4.65 30.10 3.22
CA PRO A 136 -4.15 29.54 1.98
C PRO A 136 -5.12 29.80 0.81
N LYS A 137 -4.58 30.20 -0.35
CA LYS A 137 -5.37 30.60 -1.54
C LYS A 137 -6.35 29.54 -2.00
N GLN A 138 -6.07 28.27 -1.77
CA GLN A 138 -6.95 27.16 -2.12
C GLN A 138 -8.32 27.29 -1.44
N PHE A 139 -8.39 27.71 -0.18
CA PHE A 139 -9.66 27.92 0.50
C PHE A 139 -10.53 28.96 -0.21
N THR A 140 -9.94 30.08 -0.64
CA THR A 140 -10.64 31.11 -1.42
C THR A 140 -11.06 30.56 -2.79
N THR A 141 -10.19 29.81 -3.47
CA THR A 141 -10.47 29.20 -4.78
C THR A 141 -11.67 28.25 -4.72
N PHE A 142 -11.77 27.44 -3.66
CA PHE A 142 -12.87 26.52 -3.48
C PHE A 142 -14.06 27.10 -2.72
N GLY A 143 -13.93 28.29 -2.14
CA GLY A 143 -15.01 29.02 -1.47
C GLY A 143 -15.46 28.37 -0.17
N PHE A 144 -14.52 27.97 0.70
CA PHE A 144 -14.81 27.49 2.07
C PHE A 144 -13.69 27.90 3.03
N THR A 145 -13.87 27.68 4.33
CA THR A 145 -12.90 27.98 5.38
C THR A 145 -12.55 26.75 6.20
N PRO A 146 -11.37 26.70 6.83
CA PRO A 146 -11.01 25.59 7.71
C PRO A 146 -11.93 25.57 8.94
N LYS A 147 -12.27 24.39 9.43
CA LYS A 147 -13.02 24.18 10.67
C LYS A 147 -12.09 23.69 11.78
N HIS A 148 -12.47 23.91 13.04
CA HIS A 148 -11.75 23.35 14.18
C HIS A 148 -11.69 21.82 14.14
N TRP A 149 -10.64 21.26 14.71
CA TRP A 149 -10.34 19.84 14.79
C TRP A 149 -10.65 19.29 16.17
N GLU A 150 -11.06 18.04 16.23
CA GLU A 150 -11.19 17.23 17.43
C GLU A 150 -10.19 16.08 17.43
N ALA A 151 -9.98 15.44 18.59
CA ALA A 151 -9.19 14.20 18.67
C ALA A 151 -9.66 13.10 17.70
N PHE A 152 -10.98 13.07 17.41
CA PHE A 152 -11.57 12.19 16.42
C PHE A 152 -11.04 12.47 15.00
N ASP A 153 -10.89 13.75 14.62
CA ASP A 153 -10.36 14.11 13.30
C ASP A 153 -8.91 13.64 13.12
N VAL A 154 -8.10 13.79 14.16
CA VAL A 154 -6.71 13.33 14.18
C VAL A 154 -6.64 11.81 13.98
N ALA A 155 -7.46 11.05 14.69
CA ALA A 155 -7.56 9.61 14.54
C ALA A 155 -8.06 9.21 13.15
N MET A 156 -9.08 9.90 12.61
CA MET A 156 -9.66 9.59 11.31
C MET A 156 -8.72 9.83 10.13
N VAL A 157 -7.83 10.82 10.22
CA VAL A 157 -6.78 10.98 9.17
C VAL A 157 -5.91 9.73 9.11
N PHE A 158 -5.53 9.14 10.23
CA PHE A 158 -4.79 7.88 10.24
C PHE A 158 -5.64 6.70 9.73
N VAL A 159 -6.88 6.57 10.20
CA VAL A 159 -7.79 5.49 9.78
C VAL A 159 -8.00 5.51 8.27
N GLY A 160 -8.37 6.66 7.71
CA GLY A 160 -8.67 6.78 6.29
C GLY A 160 -7.46 6.73 5.36
N THR A 161 -6.26 7.07 5.84
CA THR A 161 -5.06 7.13 4.99
C THR A 161 -4.05 6.03 5.27
N MET A 162 -4.08 5.37 6.41
CA MET A 162 -3.21 4.24 6.74
C MET A 162 -3.99 2.93 6.76
N ALA A 163 -5.03 2.81 7.61
CA ALA A 163 -5.76 1.55 7.73
C ALA A 163 -6.50 1.21 6.43
N ASN A 164 -7.29 2.13 5.90
CA ASN A 164 -8.03 1.90 4.65
C ASN A 164 -7.13 1.64 3.44
N ARG A 165 -5.94 2.25 3.41
CA ARG A 165 -5.02 2.10 2.29
C ARG A 165 -4.25 0.79 2.30
N PHE A 166 -3.75 0.38 3.47
CA PHE A 166 -2.79 -0.73 3.57
C PHE A 166 -3.40 -2.02 4.10
N SER A 167 -4.56 -1.96 4.76
CA SER A 167 -5.16 -3.09 5.47
C SER A 167 -6.66 -3.27 5.22
N ASP A 168 -7.24 -2.59 4.26
CA ASP A 168 -8.69 -2.66 4.01
C ASP A 168 -9.05 -3.21 2.63
N ALA A 169 -8.06 -3.42 1.78
CA ALA A 169 -8.28 -3.91 0.43
C ALA A 169 -8.58 -5.42 0.44
N THR A 170 -9.62 -5.83 -0.29
CA THR A 170 -9.96 -7.23 -0.57
C THR A 170 -10.46 -7.35 -2.00
N SER A 171 -10.23 -8.48 -2.62
CA SER A 171 -10.72 -8.84 -3.95
C SER A 171 -11.62 -10.07 -3.94
N GLU A 172 -12.09 -10.52 -2.77
CA GLU A 172 -12.85 -11.78 -2.66
C GLU A 172 -14.11 -11.81 -3.54
N ILE A 173 -14.87 -10.70 -3.60
CA ILE A 173 -16.06 -10.61 -4.47
C ILE A 173 -15.66 -10.71 -5.94
N ASP A 174 -14.57 -10.07 -6.33
CA ASP A 174 -14.03 -10.13 -7.70
C ASP A 174 -13.47 -11.50 -8.03
N ASN A 175 -12.80 -12.13 -7.06
CA ASN A 175 -12.29 -13.48 -7.18
C ASN A 175 -13.44 -14.48 -7.32
N LEU A 176 -14.56 -14.28 -6.64
CA LEU A 176 -15.77 -15.10 -6.82
C LEU A 176 -16.33 -14.96 -8.24
N ALA A 177 -16.36 -13.75 -8.78
CA ALA A 177 -16.80 -13.50 -10.15
C ALA A 177 -15.84 -14.15 -11.18
N LEU A 178 -14.52 -14.00 -10.97
CA LEU A 178 -13.52 -14.69 -11.78
C LEU A 178 -13.69 -16.20 -11.73
N LEU A 179 -13.86 -16.78 -10.54
CA LEU A 179 -14.09 -18.24 -10.39
C LEU A 179 -15.35 -18.68 -11.11
N THR A 180 -16.44 -17.89 -11.03
CA THR A 180 -17.69 -18.18 -11.77
C THR A 180 -17.42 -18.26 -13.27
N ALA A 181 -16.75 -17.25 -13.84
CA ALA A 181 -16.40 -17.22 -15.26
C ALA A 181 -15.45 -18.36 -15.67
N LEU A 182 -14.52 -18.74 -14.79
CA LEU A 182 -13.63 -19.88 -15.03
C LEU A 182 -14.36 -21.22 -15.02
N LYS A 183 -15.35 -21.40 -14.13
CA LYS A 183 -16.22 -22.58 -14.13
C LYS A 183 -17.06 -22.65 -15.41
N ASP A 184 -17.57 -21.51 -15.89
CA ASP A 184 -18.31 -21.47 -17.17
C ASP A 184 -17.41 -21.86 -18.35
N LYS A 185 -16.15 -21.41 -18.38
CA LYS A 185 -15.20 -21.70 -19.48
C LYS A 185 -14.60 -23.09 -19.41
N TYR A 186 -14.27 -23.59 -18.22
CA TYR A 186 -13.46 -24.80 -18.01
C TYR A 186 -14.20 -25.93 -17.28
N GLY A 187 -15.49 -25.73 -16.94
CA GLY A 187 -16.29 -26.73 -16.22
C GLY A 187 -15.68 -27.12 -14.88
N GLU A 188 -15.55 -28.41 -14.63
CA GLU A 188 -14.99 -28.96 -13.38
C GLU A 188 -13.54 -28.52 -13.10
N LYS A 189 -12.78 -28.18 -14.14
CA LYS A 189 -11.41 -27.65 -13.99
C LYS A 189 -11.35 -26.20 -13.52
N GLY A 190 -12.49 -25.49 -13.50
CA GLY A 190 -12.52 -24.06 -13.19
C GLY A 190 -11.82 -23.68 -11.87
N MET A 191 -11.99 -24.48 -10.80
CA MET A 191 -11.29 -24.26 -9.53
C MET A 191 -9.78 -24.52 -9.63
N ALA A 192 -9.36 -25.54 -10.36
CA ALA A 192 -7.94 -25.80 -10.54
C ALA A 192 -7.26 -24.67 -11.34
N VAL A 193 -7.96 -24.12 -12.34
CA VAL A 193 -7.48 -22.93 -13.08
C VAL A 193 -7.45 -21.70 -12.18
N PHE A 194 -8.45 -21.49 -11.33
CA PHE A 194 -8.44 -20.42 -10.33
C PHE A 194 -7.22 -20.54 -9.41
N ASN A 195 -6.91 -21.74 -8.92
CA ASN A 195 -5.73 -22.00 -8.08
C ASN A 195 -4.42 -21.72 -8.83
N GLN A 196 -4.34 -21.98 -10.12
CA GLN A 196 -3.19 -21.63 -10.96
C GLN A 196 -3.04 -20.11 -11.11
N LEU A 197 -4.14 -19.36 -11.26
CA LEU A 197 -4.15 -17.90 -11.44
C LEU A 197 -3.96 -17.14 -10.13
N LYS A 198 -4.39 -17.74 -9.02
CA LYS A 198 -4.46 -17.10 -7.69
C LYS A 198 -3.96 -18.05 -6.60
N TRP A 199 -2.73 -18.57 -6.74
CA TRP A 199 -2.16 -19.41 -5.68
C TRP A 199 -2.07 -18.67 -4.35
N LEU A 200 -2.37 -19.38 -3.27
CA LEU A 200 -2.27 -18.85 -1.92
C LEU A 200 -0.83 -18.94 -1.39
N VAL A 201 -0.15 -20.05 -1.64
CA VAL A 201 1.24 -20.28 -1.24
C VAL A 201 2.04 -20.75 -2.45
N ASN A 202 3.21 -20.15 -2.66
CA ASN A 202 4.18 -20.63 -3.66
C ASN A 202 5.47 -21.04 -2.93
N PRO A 203 5.88 -22.32 -2.99
CA PRO A 203 7.11 -22.79 -2.34
C PRO A 203 8.39 -22.10 -2.82
N ALA A 204 8.38 -21.53 -4.03
CA ALA A 204 9.50 -20.80 -4.58
C ALA A 204 9.49 -19.28 -4.25
N ALA A 205 8.56 -18.82 -3.41
CA ALA A 205 8.47 -17.41 -3.05
C ALA A 205 9.77 -16.90 -2.41
N THR A 206 10.24 -15.77 -2.91
CA THR A 206 11.36 -15.05 -2.29
C THR A 206 10.90 -14.39 -1.00
N THR A 207 11.51 -14.73 0.13
CA THR A 207 11.06 -14.32 1.46
C THR A 207 12.03 -13.36 2.14
N THR A 208 11.48 -12.49 3.02
CA THR A 208 12.27 -11.57 3.84
C THR A 208 13.06 -12.31 4.91
N ILE A 209 12.43 -13.33 5.53
CA ILE A 209 13.09 -14.26 6.46
C ILE A 209 13.53 -15.47 5.67
N ALA A 210 14.81 -15.81 5.78
CA ALA A 210 15.36 -16.95 5.05
C ALA A 210 14.66 -18.27 5.44
N PRO A 211 14.36 -19.17 4.47
CA PRO A 211 13.60 -20.41 4.74
C PRO A 211 14.20 -21.31 5.81
N GLN A 212 15.52 -21.29 5.97
CA GLN A 212 16.25 -22.05 7.00
C GLN A 212 16.19 -21.43 8.40
N GLU A 213 15.70 -20.19 8.54
CA GLU A 213 15.59 -19.50 9.82
C GLU A 213 14.18 -19.59 10.40
N SER A 214 13.16 -19.57 9.56
CA SER A 214 11.77 -19.70 9.99
C SER A 214 10.85 -20.14 8.85
N GLN A 215 9.81 -20.88 9.21
CA GLN A 215 8.71 -21.25 8.31
C GLN A 215 7.39 -20.95 9.01
N TYR A 216 6.39 -20.52 8.23
CA TYR A 216 5.07 -20.20 8.78
C TYR A 216 4.38 -21.48 9.25
N PRO A 217 3.97 -21.55 10.52
CA PRO A 217 3.48 -22.81 11.10
C PRO A 217 2.03 -23.12 10.72
N VAL A 218 1.23 -22.12 10.32
CA VAL A 218 -0.16 -22.32 9.94
C VAL A 218 -0.24 -22.91 8.53
N LYS A 219 -0.90 -24.06 8.41
CA LYS A 219 -1.14 -24.70 7.11
C LYS A 219 -2.54 -24.38 6.63
N PHE A 220 -2.65 -24.06 5.36
CA PHE A 220 -3.94 -23.86 4.70
C PHE A 220 -4.35 -25.16 4.02
N ASP A 221 -5.49 -25.69 4.41
CA ASP A 221 -6.10 -26.81 3.70
C ASP A 221 -6.87 -26.24 2.50
N LEU A 222 -6.28 -26.39 1.32
CA LEU A 222 -6.82 -25.86 0.07
C LEU A 222 -7.93 -26.75 -0.54
N ASN A 223 -8.49 -27.69 0.20
CA ASN A 223 -9.69 -28.41 -0.23
C ASN A 223 -10.94 -27.53 -0.28
N THR A 224 -10.80 -26.39 -0.92
CA THR A 224 -11.64 -25.20 -0.94
C THR A 224 -12.87 -25.31 -1.83
N THR A 225 -13.09 -26.44 -2.49
CA THR A 225 -14.29 -26.69 -3.29
C THR A 225 -15.60 -26.58 -2.49
N GLN A 226 -15.56 -26.74 -1.18
CA GLN A 226 -16.77 -26.73 -0.35
C GLN A 226 -17.34 -25.33 -0.11
N THR A 227 -16.50 -24.31 0.15
CA THR A 227 -16.99 -22.94 0.40
C THR A 227 -17.53 -22.29 -0.87
N ALA A 228 -16.83 -22.39 -1.97
CA ALA A 228 -17.26 -21.85 -3.26
C ALA A 228 -18.55 -22.50 -3.82
N ALA A 229 -18.88 -23.73 -3.38
CA ALA A 229 -20.13 -24.41 -3.76
C ALA A 229 -21.34 -23.91 -2.97
N LEU A 230 -21.12 -23.24 -1.83
CA LEU A 230 -22.19 -22.75 -0.96
C LEU A 230 -22.62 -21.31 -1.28
N LEU A 231 -21.86 -20.59 -2.09
CA LEU A 231 -22.17 -19.22 -2.46
C LEU A 231 -23.07 -19.14 -3.68
N PRO A 232 -23.99 -18.19 -3.74
CA PRO A 232 -24.76 -17.94 -4.93
C PRO A 232 -23.81 -17.56 -6.09
N ARG A 233 -24.24 -17.88 -7.31
CA ARG A 233 -23.53 -17.43 -8.51
C ARG A 233 -23.46 -15.90 -8.47
N TYR A 234 -22.27 -15.36 -8.65
CA TYR A 234 -22.06 -13.93 -8.70
C TYR A 234 -21.67 -13.51 -10.11
N ASP A 235 -22.61 -12.86 -10.82
CA ASP A 235 -22.37 -12.27 -12.11
C ASP A 235 -21.91 -10.82 -11.90
N MET A 236 -20.65 -10.56 -12.21
CA MET A 236 -20.05 -9.25 -12.01
C MET A 236 -20.71 -8.20 -12.90
N SER A 237 -21.24 -7.16 -12.30
CA SER A 237 -21.52 -5.92 -13.01
C SER A 237 -20.20 -5.20 -13.34
N PRO A 238 -20.06 -4.61 -14.55
CA PRO A 238 -18.81 -4.04 -15.08
C PRO A 238 -18.02 -3.03 -14.25
N PRO A 239 -18.54 -2.39 -13.17
CA PRO A 239 -17.87 -1.24 -12.54
C PRO A 239 -16.47 -1.51 -11.97
N MET A 240 -16.12 -2.76 -11.67
CA MET A 240 -14.82 -3.05 -11.07
C MET A 240 -13.69 -3.22 -12.09
N LEU A 241 -14.03 -3.46 -13.35
CA LEU A 241 -13.06 -3.51 -14.46
C LEU A 241 -12.84 -2.15 -15.11
N ASP A 242 -13.77 -1.24 -14.92
CA ASP A 242 -13.63 0.17 -15.26
C ASP A 242 -12.87 0.95 -14.17
N ARG A 243 -12.08 0.25 -13.35
CA ARG A 243 -11.10 0.95 -12.52
C ARG A 243 -10.23 1.76 -13.47
N PRO A 244 -10.20 3.07 -13.28
CA PRO A 244 -9.35 3.88 -14.14
C PRO A 244 -7.94 3.34 -14.00
N ALA A 245 -7.35 3.15 -15.11
CA ALA A 245 -6.03 2.63 -15.29
C ALA A 245 -4.93 3.50 -14.70
N LYS A 246 -5.26 4.53 -13.99
CA LYS A 246 -4.35 5.51 -13.43
C LYS A 246 -4.66 5.74 -11.97
N GLY A 247 -3.77 5.31 -11.19
CA GLY A 247 -3.47 5.60 -9.86
C GLY A 247 -4.20 6.67 -9.14
N ASP A 248 -5.08 6.20 -8.40
CA ASP A 248 -5.99 7.03 -7.66
C ASP A 248 -5.59 7.27 -6.20
N ASP A 249 -4.35 6.93 -5.85
CA ASP A 249 -3.65 7.75 -4.86
C ASP A 249 -3.71 9.21 -5.24
N GLY A 250 -3.72 9.46 -6.54
CA GLY A 250 -3.98 10.75 -7.11
C GLY A 250 -5.27 11.37 -6.60
N GLY A 251 -6.34 10.62 -6.38
CA GLY A 251 -7.60 11.18 -5.90
C GLY A 251 -7.47 11.86 -4.55
N LEU A 252 -7.09 11.14 -3.49
CA LEU A 252 -6.89 11.72 -2.17
C LEU A 252 -5.72 12.70 -2.15
N LEU A 253 -4.58 12.32 -2.75
CA LEU A 253 -3.40 13.16 -2.80
C LEU A 253 -3.63 14.39 -3.68
N ALA A 254 -4.38 14.27 -4.78
CA ALA A 254 -4.80 15.40 -5.58
C ALA A 254 -5.70 16.35 -4.79
N LEU A 255 -6.69 15.84 -4.04
CA LEU A 255 -7.53 16.65 -3.15
C LEU A 255 -6.71 17.37 -2.10
N THR A 256 -5.68 16.71 -1.54
CA THR A 256 -4.87 17.27 -0.48
C THR A 256 -3.74 18.18 -0.99
N SER A 257 -3.30 18.02 -2.24
CA SER A 257 -2.13 18.69 -2.81
C SER A 257 -2.46 19.65 -3.94
N ALA A 258 -3.64 19.56 -4.56
CA ALA A 258 -3.95 20.32 -5.75
C ALA A 258 -4.05 21.83 -5.50
N GLN A 259 -3.56 22.58 -6.47
CA GLN A 259 -3.54 24.03 -6.42
C GLN A 259 -4.73 24.70 -7.13
N ASN A 260 -5.45 23.95 -7.96
CA ASN A 260 -6.63 24.47 -8.64
C ASN A 260 -7.75 23.42 -8.79
N ARG A 261 -8.99 23.90 -8.87
CA ARG A 261 -10.21 23.09 -8.96
C ARG A 261 -10.24 22.19 -10.20
N GLU A 262 -9.76 22.70 -11.36
CA GLU A 262 -9.82 21.97 -12.62
C GLU A 262 -8.94 20.72 -12.59
N THR A 263 -7.75 20.83 -12.01
CA THR A 263 -6.83 19.69 -11.85
C THR A 263 -7.46 18.62 -10.96
N ILE A 264 -8.07 19.01 -9.83
CA ILE A 264 -8.77 18.08 -8.93
C ILE A 264 -9.92 17.40 -9.67
N MET A 265 -10.79 18.18 -10.30
CA MET A 265 -11.96 17.66 -11.00
C MET A 265 -11.60 16.76 -12.18
N ALA A 266 -10.53 17.11 -12.92
CA ALA A 266 -10.04 16.28 -14.02
C ALA A 266 -9.50 14.93 -13.52
N GLN A 267 -8.77 14.92 -12.43
CA GLN A 267 -8.23 13.70 -11.83
C GLN A 267 -9.35 12.77 -11.31
N PHE A 268 -10.41 13.32 -10.72
CA PHE A 268 -11.57 12.52 -10.29
C PHE A 268 -12.48 12.08 -11.45
N ALA A 269 -12.63 12.88 -12.49
CA ALA A 269 -13.42 12.50 -13.67
C ALA A 269 -12.83 11.29 -14.40
N HIS A 270 -11.51 11.09 -14.29
CA HIS A 270 -10.82 9.94 -14.87
C HIS A 270 -10.67 8.77 -13.90
N GLY A 271 -10.94 8.96 -12.61
CA GLY A 271 -10.55 8.04 -11.54
C GLY A 271 -11.63 7.38 -10.72
N GLY A 272 -12.85 7.83 -10.71
CA GLY A 272 -13.91 7.26 -9.86
C GLY A 272 -13.60 7.26 -8.34
N ALA A 273 -14.62 7.09 -7.52
CA ALA A 273 -14.57 7.22 -6.05
C ALA A 273 -13.71 6.18 -5.31
N ASN A 274 -13.21 5.16 -5.98
CA ASN A 274 -12.35 4.12 -5.41
C ASN A 274 -10.86 4.46 -5.46
N GLY A 275 -10.53 5.73 -5.56
CA GLY A 275 -9.20 6.30 -5.70
C GLY A 275 -8.12 5.87 -4.72
N LEU A 276 -8.43 5.07 -3.74
CA LEU A 276 -7.47 4.51 -2.79
C LEU A 276 -7.03 3.08 -3.17
N ALA A 277 -7.72 2.42 -4.10
CA ALA A 277 -7.53 1.00 -4.40
C ALA A 277 -6.71 0.73 -5.68
N GLY A 278 -6.32 1.75 -6.43
CA GLY A 278 -5.79 1.60 -7.80
C GLY A 278 -4.30 1.36 -7.95
N TYR A 279 -3.46 1.73 -6.97
CA TYR A 279 -2.02 1.49 -7.04
C TYR A 279 -1.55 0.49 -6.01
N PRO A 280 -0.69 -0.43 -6.39
CA PRO A 280 0.10 -1.10 -5.40
C PRO A 280 0.92 -0.02 -4.72
N THR A 281 0.64 0.19 -3.46
CA THR A 281 1.57 0.87 -2.59
C THR A 281 2.84 0.06 -2.60
N THR A 282 3.90 0.62 -3.16
CA THR A 282 5.18 -0.05 -3.21
C THR A 282 6.13 0.63 -2.25
N SER A 283 7.04 -0.15 -1.69
CA SER A 283 8.09 0.34 -0.83
C SER A 283 9.23 -0.65 -0.86
N ASN A 284 10.46 -0.19 -0.93
CA ASN A 284 11.61 -1.04 -0.68
C ASN A 284 12.29 -0.66 0.63
N MET A 285 12.99 -1.62 1.19
CA MET A 285 13.69 -1.48 2.45
C MET A 285 14.85 -2.44 2.47
N TRP A 286 16.00 -1.97 2.93
CA TRP A 286 17.06 -2.84 3.39
C TRP A 286 17.71 -2.30 4.63
N VAL A 287 18.10 -3.22 5.50
CA VAL A 287 18.80 -2.92 6.73
C VAL A 287 20.06 -3.76 6.76
N LEU A 288 21.21 -3.11 6.84
CA LEU A 288 22.53 -3.73 6.94
C LEU A 288 22.94 -3.68 8.41
N GLY A 289 23.19 -4.84 9.02
CA GLY A 289 23.66 -4.95 10.39
C GLY A 289 25.17 -4.96 10.50
N LYS A 290 25.69 -5.06 11.72
CA LYS A 290 27.13 -5.22 11.97
C LYS A 290 27.62 -6.45 11.20
N GLY A 291 28.75 -6.33 10.55
CA GLY A 291 29.29 -7.37 9.65
C GLY A 291 28.91 -7.18 8.19
N LYS A 292 27.93 -6.32 7.88
CA LYS A 292 27.61 -5.85 6.53
C LYS A 292 27.93 -4.36 6.33
N THR A 293 28.43 -3.67 7.35
CA THR A 293 28.79 -2.25 7.32
C THR A 293 30.28 -2.06 7.65
N GLN A 294 30.89 -0.98 7.12
CA GLN A 294 32.31 -0.63 7.36
C GLN A 294 32.44 0.57 8.29
N ASP A 295 31.69 1.64 8.06
CA ASP A 295 31.77 2.96 8.72
C ASP A 295 30.59 3.27 9.60
N ALA A 296 29.68 2.33 9.78
CA ALA A 296 28.52 2.42 10.66
C ALA A 296 28.29 1.12 11.43
N LYS A 297 27.51 1.16 12.50
CA LYS A 297 27.07 -0.04 13.23
C LYS A 297 25.94 -0.76 12.50
N ALA A 298 24.99 0.01 11.98
CA ALA A 298 23.94 -0.44 11.09
C ALA A 298 23.58 0.67 10.11
N ILE A 299 23.08 0.32 8.94
CA ILE A 299 22.56 1.26 7.95
C ILE A 299 21.13 0.80 7.58
N MET A 300 20.17 1.69 7.77
CA MET A 300 18.78 1.45 7.39
C MET A 300 18.40 2.37 6.23
N VAL A 301 17.93 1.79 5.14
CA VAL A 301 17.38 2.53 4.01
C VAL A 301 15.87 2.39 4.03
N ASN A 302 15.18 3.51 4.26
CA ASN A 302 13.74 3.65 4.19
C ASN A 302 13.32 4.13 2.81
N GLY A 303 12.65 3.31 2.03
CA GLY A 303 12.28 3.60 0.66
C GLY A 303 10.77 3.54 0.41
N PRO A 304 9.93 4.36 1.08
CA PRO A 304 8.53 4.44 0.73
C PRO A 304 8.38 5.04 -0.68
N GLN A 305 7.52 4.43 -1.49
CA GLN A 305 7.30 4.82 -2.89
C GLN A 305 5.86 5.30 -3.05
N PHE A 306 5.59 6.52 -2.54
CA PHE A 306 4.25 7.12 -2.48
C PHE A 306 3.94 8.09 -3.64
N GLY A 307 4.87 8.28 -4.58
CA GLY A 307 4.78 9.27 -5.64
C GLY A 307 5.32 10.66 -5.22
N TRP A 308 5.36 11.56 -6.20
CA TRP A 308 5.95 12.90 -6.06
C TRP A 308 4.84 13.95 -6.13
N TYR A 309 4.62 14.64 -5.03
CA TYR A 309 3.57 15.64 -4.87
C TYR A 309 4.11 16.91 -4.21
N ALA A 310 3.44 18.05 -4.43
CA ALA A 310 3.70 19.31 -3.77
C ALA A 310 2.39 19.91 -3.25
N PRO A 311 2.16 19.97 -1.92
CA PRO A 311 3.06 19.53 -0.85
C PRO A 311 3.25 18.00 -0.83
N ALA A 312 4.38 17.56 -0.25
CA ALA A 312 4.72 16.14 -0.18
C ALA A 312 3.71 15.33 0.63
N TYR A 313 3.65 14.02 0.35
CA TYR A 313 2.84 13.07 1.11
C TYR A 313 3.31 12.94 2.56
N THR A 314 4.62 12.99 2.79
CA THR A 314 5.22 12.90 4.12
C THR A 314 5.53 14.28 4.70
N TYR A 315 5.56 14.36 6.03
CA TYR A 315 5.91 15.53 6.80
C TYR A 315 7.05 15.20 7.77
N GLY A 316 8.13 15.98 7.70
CA GLY A 316 9.30 15.84 8.57
C GLY A 316 9.15 16.66 9.84
N ILE A 317 9.55 16.07 11.00
CA ILE A 317 9.45 16.74 12.30
C ILE A 317 10.43 16.14 13.31
N GLY A 318 10.90 16.99 14.24
CA GLY A 318 11.57 16.60 15.47
C GLY A 318 10.70 16.86 16.69
N LEU A 319 10.66 15.93 17.65
CA LEU A 319 9.93 16.05 18.92
C LEU A 319 10.88 15.83 20.09
N HIS A 320 11.01 16.83 20.98
CA HIS A 320 11.99 16.84 22.07
C HIS A 320 11.32 17.23 23.39
N GLY A 321 11.30 16.29 24.35
CA GLY A 321 10.68 16.44 25.67
C GLY A 321 9.60 15.41 25.94
N ALA A 322 9.02 15.39 27.11
CA ALA A 322 8.01 14.41 27.54
C ALA A 322 8.41 12.94 27.33
N GLY A 323 9.72 12.65 27.36
CA GLY A 323 10.27 11.31 27.08
C GLY A 323 10.47 11.00 25.60
N TYR A 324 10.20 11.94 24.71
CA TYR A 324 10.55 11.88 23.30
C TYR A 324 11.86 12.62 23.01
N ASP A 325 12.67 12.07 22.15
CA ASP A 325 13.82 12.74 21.53
C ASP A 325 13.99 12.09 20.15
N VAL A 326 13.19 12.52 19.20
CA VAL A 326 12.99 11.83 17.93
C VAL A 326 13.01 12.79 16.77
N THR A 327 13.50 12.30 15.65
CA THR A 327 13.46 12.99 14.35
C THR A 327 13.08 11.98 13.27
N GLY A 328 12.25 12.42 12.33
CA GLY A 328 11.83 11.56 11.24
C GLY A 328 10.73 12.18 10.40
N ASN A 329 10.03 11.33 9.66
CA ASN A 329 8.89 11.76 8.86
C ASN A 329 7.74 10.75 8.92
N THR A 330 6.55 11.22 8.54
CA THR A 330 5.34 10.42 8.59
C THR A 330 4.34 10.89 7.53
N PRO A 331 3.54 9.98 6.94
CA PRO A 331 2.44 10.37 6.07
C PRO A 331 1.44 11.27 6.79
N PHE A 332 0.89 12.26 6.10
CA PHE A 332 -0.15 13.16 6.61
C PHE A 332 0.10 13.68 8.03
N ALA A 333 1.36 13.85 8.41
CA ALA A 333 1.75 14.37 9.73
C ALA A 333 1.05 13.66 10.91
N TYR A 334 0.92 12.32 10.88
CA TYR A 334 0.36 11.59 12.02
C TYR A 334 1.10 11.92 13.32
N PRO A 335 0.43 11.85 14.48
CA PRO A 335 1.09 12.03 15.77
C PRO A 335 2.03 10.87 16.16
N GLY A 336 2.54 10.13 15.17
CA GLY A 336 3.51 9.05 15.30
C GLY A 336 4.38 8.94 14.06
N LEU A 337 5.70 8.87 14.24
CA LEU A 337 6.63 8.81 13.11
C LEU A 337 6.71 7.39 12.55
N VAL A 338 6.37 7.26 11.27
CA VAL A 338 6.44 5.98 10.55
C VAL A 338 7.88 5.64 10.16
N PHE A 339 8.71 6.65 9.93
CA PHE A 339 10.13 6.54 9.60
C PHE A 339 10.91 7.48 10.50
N GLY A 340 11.87 6.99 11.25
CA GLY A 340 12.61 7.87 12.15
C GLY A 340 13.65 7.17 13.02
N HIS A 341 14.21 7.96 13.92
CA HIS A 341 15.15 7.49 14.93
C HIS A 341 15.04 8.31 16.22
N ASN A 342 15.53 7.76 17.32
CA ASN A 342 15.59 8.43 18.63
C ASN A 342 17.00 8.42 19.25
N GLY A 343 18.03 8.37 18.40
CA GLY A 343 19.42 8.30 18.83
C GLY A 343 19.87 6.93 19.35
N THR A 344 18.95 6.04 19.71
CA THR A 344 19.25 4.68 20.19
C THR A 344 18.82 3.63 19.18
N ILE A 345 17.63 3.79 18.61
CA ILE A 345 17.08 2.92 17.57
C ILE A 345 16.64 3.74 16.37
N SER A 346 16.63 3.10 15.21
CA SER A 346 15.99 3.56 13.97
C SER A 346 14.90 2.57 13.57
N TRP A 347 13.84 3.10 12.96
CA TRP A 347 12.73 2.28 12.47
C TRP A 347 12.21 2.77 11.13
N GLY A 348 11.52 1.86 10.45
CA GLY A 348 10.85 2.14 9.19
C GLY A 348 9.82 1.08 8.87
N SER A 349 9.16 1.24 7.73
CA SER A 349 8.07 0.36 7.34
C SER A 349 7.92 0.18 5.84
N THR A 350 7.25 -0.89 5.46
CA THR A 350 6.72 -1.12 4.10
C THR A 350 5.32 -1.73 4.21
N ALA A 351 4.53 -1.66 3.13
CA ALA A 351 3.24 -2.36 3.08
C ALA A 351 3.45 -3.88 3.26
N GLY A 352 2.64 -4.50 4.11
CA GLY A 352 2.76 -5.91 4.48
C GLY A 352 2.02 -6.84 3.51
N PHE A 353 0.83 -6.45 3.05
CA PHE A 353 -0.05 -7.26 2.21
C PHE A 353 -0.40 -8.63 2.82
N GLY A 354 -0.47 -8.71 4.14
CA GLY A 354 -1.07 -9.86 4.81
C GLY A 354 -2.60 -9.83 4.66
N ASP A 355 -3.23 -10.96 4.79
CA ASP A 355 -4.66 -11.12 4.60
C ASP A 355 -5.39 -11.00 5.94
N ASP A 356 -5.91 -9.81 6.23
CA ASP A 356 -6.53 -9.41 7.49
C ASP A 356 -8.00 -8.96 7.34
N VAL A 357 -8.60 -9.22 6.16
CA VAL A 357 -9.99 -8.86 5.83
C VAL A 357 -10.68 -10.05 5.18
N ASP A 358 -11.93 -10.36 5.58
CA ASP A 358 -12.79 -11.34 4.91
C ASP A 358 -14.16 -10.75 4.58
N ILE A 359 -14.78 -11.25 3.53
CA ILE A 359 -16.15 -10.92 3.14
C ILE A 359 -17.10 -12.04 3.56
N PHE A 360 -18.10 -11.68 4.35
CA PHE A 360 -19.21 -12.56 4.71
C PHE A 360 -20.42 -12.28 3.85
N ALA A 361 -20.91 -13.30 3.16
CA ALA A 361 -22.15 -13.24 2.37
C ALA A 361 -23.35 -13.53 3.29
N GLU A 362 -24.00 -12.47 3.73
CA GLU A 362 -25.14 -12.52 4.65
C GLU A 362 -26.42 -12.86 3.89
N GLN A 363 -27.14 -13.86 4.34
CA GLN A 363 -28.45 -14.17 3.80
C GLN A 363 -29.48 -13.19 4.36
N LEU A 364 -30.08 -12.36 3.51
CA LEU A 364 -31.11 -11.40 3.91
C LEU A 364 -32.48 -12.05 4.02
N SER A 365 -33.33 -11.54 4.94
CA SER A 365 -34.72 -11.95 5.04
C SER A 365 -35.55 -11.26 3.96
N ALA A 366 -36.34 -12.05 3.21
CA ALA A 366 -37.32 -11.52 2.27
C ALA A 366 -38.51 -10.85 2.98
N ASP A 367 -38.90 -11.36 4.16
CA ASP A 367 -40.08 -10.93 4.88
C ASP A 367 -39.82 -9.83 5.93
N LYS A 368 -38.53 -9.68 6.35
CA LYS A 368 -38.12 -8.72 7.38
C LYS A 368 -36.97 -7.86 6.86
N PRO A 369 -37.24 -6.71 6.22
CA PRO A 369 -36.19 -5.81 5.76
C PRO A 369 -35.23 -5.42 6.91
N GLY A 370 -33.94 -5.43 6.64
CA GLY A 370 -32.92 -5.11 7.64
C GLY A 370 -32.50 -6.28 8.55
N TYR A 371 -33.01 -7.50 8.29
CA TYR A 371 -32.63 -8.71 9.03
C TYR A 371 -31.81 -9.65 8.16
N TYR A 372 -30.86 -10.35 8.77
CA TYR A 372 -30.02 -11.39 8.16
C TYR A 372 -29.99 -12.66 9.01
N LEU A 373 -29.69 -13.79 8.40
CA LEU A 373 -29.65 -15.08 9.08
C LEU A 373 -28.27 -15.31 9.70
N HIS A 374 -28.23 -15.49 11.03
CA HIS A 374 -26.99 -15.84 11.75
C HIS A 374 -27.30 -16.86 12.84
N ASN A 375 -26.55 -17.95 12.91
CA ASN A 375 -26.73 -19.06 13.87
C ASN A 375 -28.17 -19.62 13.92
N GLY A 376 -28.84 -19.65 12.77
CA GLY A 376 -30.20 -20.14 12.65
C GLY A 376 -31.30 -19.15 13.05
N GLU A 377 -30.95 -17.93 13.43
CA GLU A 377 -31.88 -16.89 13.84
C GLU A 377 -31.82 -15.67 12.89
N TRP A 378 -32.96 -15.01 12.72
CA TRP A 378 -33.06 -13.72 12.02
C TRP A 378 -32.67 -12.59 12.95
N VAL A 379 -31.49 -12.01 12.72
CA VAL A 379 -30.91 -10.92 13.52
C VAL A 379 -31.04 -9.59 12.78
N SER A 380 -31.44 -8.54 13.52
CA SER A 380 -31.50 -7.19 12.97
C SER A 380 -30.06 -6.64 12.73
N MET A 381 -29.83 -6.07 11.56
CA MET A 381 -28.60 -5.29 11.32
C MET A 381 -28.62 -4.01 12.16
N LEU A 382 -27.46 -3.59 12.63
CA LEU A 382 -27.28 -2.21 13.08
C LEU A 382 -27.41 -1.28 11.87
N SER A 383 -28.07 -0.15 12.07
CA SER A 383 -28.26 0.83 11.00
C SER A 383 -27.90 2.23 11.48
N ARG A 384 -27.39 3.03 10.55
CA ARG A 384 -27.05 4.43 10.77
C ARG A 384 -27.52 5.24 9.56
N GLU A 385 -28.33 6.25 9.79
CA GLU A 385 -28.71 7.21 8.75
C GLU A 385 -27.61 8.24 8.55
N GLU A 386 -27.22 8.47 7.31
CA GLU A 386 -26.19 9.42 6.92
C GLU A 386 -26.77 10.45 5.95
N THR A 387 -26.39 11.71 6.15
CA THR A 387 -26.73 12.80 5.23
C THR A 387 -25.46 13.47 4.73
N ILE A 388 -25.23 13.40 3.43
CA ILE A 388 -24.14 14.10 2.75
C ILE A 388 -24.61 15.48 2.34
N ALA A 389 -24.02 16.52 2.90
CA ALA A 389 -24.20 17.88 2.42
C ALA A 389 -23.49 18.03 1.07
N VAL A 390 -24.14 18.68 0.12
CA VAL A 390 -23.64 18.86 -1.25
C VAL A 390 -23.56 20.34 -1.58
N LYS A 391 -22.36 20.84 -1.87
CA LYS A 391 -22.17 22.22 -2.31
C LYS A 391 -22.98 22.50 -3.57
N ASP A 392 -23.74 23.57 -3.53
CA ASP A 392 -24.62 24.02 -4.63
C ASP A 392 -25.65 22.96 -5.07
N GLY A 393 -26.01 22.02 -4.19
CA GLY A 393 -26.94 20.92 -4.44
C GLY A 393 -27.84 20.58 -3.26
N GLN A 394 -28.73 19.59 -3.45
CA GLN A 394 -29.54 19.04 -2.37
C GLN A 394 -28.74 17.99 -1.60
N PRO A 395 -28.92 17.92 -0.26
CA PRO A 395 -28.33 16.85 0.54
C PRO A 395 -28.80 15.47 0.08
N GLU A 396 -27.94 14.47 0.18
CA GLU A 396 -28.29 13.07 -0.09
C GLU A 396 -28.27 12.25 1.20
N THR A 397 -29.38 11.56 1.49
CA THR A 397 -29.53 10.70 2.66
C THR A 397 -29.49 9.23 2.24
N PHE A 398 -28.82 8.40 3.05
CA PHE A 398 -28.75 6.95 2.86
C PHE A 398 -28.48 6.23 4.18
N THR A 399 -28.76 4.93 4.22
CA THR A 399 -28.54 4.12 5.43
C THR A 399 -27.30 3.25 5.28
N VAL A 400 -26.43 3.27 6.27
CA VAL A 400 -25.30 2.36 6.44
C VAL A 400 -25.72 1.22 7.35
N TYR A 401 -25.50 -0.02 6.92
CA TYR A 401 -25.81 -1.21 7.70
C TYR A 401 -24.54 -1.89 8.20
N ARG A 402 -24.66 -2.58 9.34
CA ARG A 402 -23.60 -3.38 9.93
C ARG A 402 -24.16 -4.67 10.51
N THR A 403 -23.52 -5.78 10.19
CA THR A 403 -23.78 -7.10 10.77
C THR A 403 -22.79 -7.41 11.90
N VAL A 404 -22.88 -8.59 12.49
CA VAL A 404 -21.85 -9.08 13.43
C VAL A 404 -20.46 -9.16 12.81
N HIS A 405 -20.38 -9.38 11.49
CA HIS A 405 -19.11 -9.51 10.78
C HIS A 405 -18.50 -8.14 10.41
N GLY A 406 -19.31 -7.11 10.28
CA GLY A 406 -18.78 -5.78 9.93
C GLY A 406 -19.75 -4.97 9.07
N ASN A 407 -19.25 -3.88 8.49
CA ASN A 407 -20.05 -3.01 7.65
C ASN A 407 -20.45 -3.69 6.34
N VAL A 408 -21.73 -3.54 5.97
CA VAL A 408 -22.23 -3.97 4.66
C VAL A 408 -21.71 -3.02 3.59
N ILE A 409 -20.91 -3.56 2.68
CA ILE A 409 -20.28 -2.79 1.58
C ILE A 409 -21.03 -2.94 0.26
N LYS A 410 -21.86 -3.97 0.13
CA LYS A 410 -22.62 -4.25 -1.08
C LYS A 410 -23.85 -5.07 -0.74
N THR A 411 -24.96 -4.82 -1.44
CA THR A 411 -26.18 -5.65 -1.38
C THR A 411 -26.59 -6.07 -2.78
N ASP A 412 -26.86 -7.35 -2.93
CA ASP A 412 -27.46 -7.93 -4.13
C ASP A 412 -28.91 -8.32 -3.81
N THR A 413 -29.83 -7.54 -4.33
CA THR A 413 -31.27 -7.76 -4.10
C THR A 413 -31.82 -8.97 -4.86
N ALA A 414 -31.20 -9.36 -5.98
CA ALA A 414 -31.64 -10.49 -6.77
C ALA A 414 -31.39 -11.83 -6.06
N THR A 415 -30.28 -11.92 -5.33
CA THR A 415 -29.91 -13.11 -4.55
C THR A 415 -30.25 -12.96 -3.07
N GLN A 416 -30.84 -11.85 -2.64
CA GLN A 416 -31.09 -11.54 -1.23
C GLN A 416 -29.82 -11.69 -0.38
N THR A 417 -28.69 -11.17 -0.87
CA THR A 417 -27.39 -11.29 -0.21
C THR A 417 -26.82 -9.91 0.09
N ALA A 418 -26.32 -9.69 1.32
CA ALA A 418 -25.47 -8.56 1.66
C ALA A 418 -24.04 -9.05 1.89
N TYR A 419 -23.08 -8.29 1.44
CA TYR A 419 -21.65 -8.56 1.64
C TYR A 419 -21.13 -7.68 2.76
N ALA A 420 -20.85 -8.28 3.90
CA ALA A 420 -20.28 -7.61 5.08
C ALA A 420 -18.78 -7.79 5.11
N LYS A 421 -18.03 -6.72 5.41
CA LYS A 421 -16.58 -6.72 5.48
C LYS A 421 -16.12 -6.84 6.91
N ALA A 422 -15.53 -7.99 7.25
CA ALA A 422 -14.86 -8.24 8.52
C ALA A 422 -13.40 -7.83 8.45
N ARG A 423 -12.93 -7.11 9.46
CA ARG A 423 -11.56 -6.61 9.57
C ARG A 423 -10.94 -7.07 10.87
N ALA A 424 -9.78 -7.70 10.83
CA ALA A 424 -9.10 -8.15 12.04
C ALA A 424 -8.59 -6.97 12.92
N TRP A 425 -8.49 -5.80 12.32
CA TRP A 425 -8.11 -4.55 13.00
C TRP A 425 -9.29 -3.69 13.44
N ASP A 426 -10.56 -4.08 13.19
CA ASP A 426 -11.75 -3.35 13.64
C ASP A 426 -11.73 -3.24 15.18
N GLY A 427 -11.97 -2.03 15.69
CA GLY A 427 -11.86 -1.72 17.11
C GLY A 427 -10.42 -1.54 17.63
N LYS A 428 -9.39 -1.57 16.77
CA LYS A 428 -7.97 -1.42 17.13
C LYS A 428 -7.27 -0.28 16.38
N GLU A 429 -8.01 0.57 15.69
CA GLU A 429 -7.50 1.63 14.83
C GLU A 429 -6.68 2.64 15.63
N VAL A 430 -7.26 3.12 16.76
CA VAL A 430 -6.60 4.12 17.61
C VAL A 430 -5.40 3.52 18.34
N ALA A 431 -5.50 2.27 18.79
CA ALA A 431 -4.36 1.55 19.38
C ALA A 431 -3.22 1.35 18.37
N SER A 432 -3.55 1.12 17.09
CA SER A 432 -2.56 1.02 16.01
C SER A 432 -1.85 2.34 15.76
N LEU A 433 -2.58 3.46 15.74
CA LEU A 433 -1.97 4.80 15.68
C LEU A 433 -1.01 5.04 16.84
N LEU A 434 -1.46 4.77 18.06
CA LEU A 434 -0.66 4.99 19.27
C LEU A 434 0.54 4.05 19.37
N ALA A 435 0.49 2.87 18.75
CA ALA A 435 1.66 1.99 18.66
C ALA A 435 2.82 2.69 17.90
N TRP A 436 2.53 3.42 16.83
CA TRP A 436 3.52 4.26 16.14
C TRP A 436 4.03 5.41 17.00
N THR A 437 3.17 6.00 17.82
CA THR A 437 3.57 7.06 18.75
C THR A 437 4.45 6.54 19.87
N HIS A 438 4.09 5.40 20.47
CA HIS A 438 4.83 4.83 21.60
C HIS A 438 6.15 4.17 21.20
N GLN A 439 6.26 3.61 19.98
CA GLN A 439 7.54 3.07 19.52
C GLN A 439 8.66 4.11 19.52
N MET A 440 8.32 5.40 19.34
CA MET A 440 9.29 6.49 19.37
C MET A 440 10.09 6.61 20.66
N LYS A 441 9.55 6.07 21.77
CA LYS A 441 10.22 6.01 23.09
C LYS A 441 11.00 4.72 23.32
N ALA A 442 10.87 3.71 22.47
CA ALA A 442 11.54 2.42 22.65
C ALA A 442 13.07 2.58 22.55
N LYS A 443 13.81 1.84 23.37
CA LYS A 443 15.28 1.90 23.43
C LYS A 443 15.96 0.59 23.02
N ASN A 444 15.19 -0.48 22.81
CA ASN A 444 15.70 -1.81 22.45
C ASN A 444 14.64 -2.62 21.71
N TRP A 445 15.08 -3.78 21.18
CA TRP A 445 14.24 -4.70 20.44
C TRP A 445 12.98 -5.14 21.21
N GLN A 446 13.09 -5.44 22.49
CA GLN A 446 11.98 -5.93 23.30
C GLN A 446 10.91 -4.85 23.51
N GLU A 447 11.32 -3.61 23.77
CA GLU A 447 10.40 -2.48 23.92
C GLU A 447 9.71 -2.15 22.60
N TRP A 448 10.47 -2.13 21.51
CA TRP A 448 9.96 -1.87 20.19
C TRP A 448 8.98 -2.97 19.72
N THR A 449 9.30 -4.25 19.92
CA THR A 449 8.44 -5.39 19.57
C THR A 449 7.12 -5.38 20.34
N ARG A 450 7.12 -4.93 21.61
CA ARG A 450 5.88 -4.73 22.37
C ARG A 450 4.94 -3.71 21.72
N GLN A 451 5.46 -2.70 21.04
CA GLN A 451 4.62 -1.77 20.29
C GLN A 451 4.16 -2.38 18.97
N ALA A 452 5.04 -3.07 18.26
CA ALA A 452 4.67 -3.81 17.06
C ALA A 452 3.51 -4.80 17.30
N ALA A 453 3.45 -5.42 18.48
CA ALA A 453 2.36 -6.33 18.88
C ALA A 453 1.00 -5.63 19.09
N LYS A 454 0.97 -4.32 19.31
CA LYS A 454 -0.26 -3.54 19.46
C LYS A 454 -0.80 -3.00 18.14
N GLN A 455 0.06 -2.96 17.12
CA GLN A 455 -0.29 -2.49 15.80
C GLN A 455 -1.04 -3.60 15.05
N ALA A 456 -2.27 -3.32 14.61
CA ALA A 456 -3.17 -4.32 14.03
C ALA A 456 -3.22 -4.30 12.49
N LEU A 457 -2.60 -3.31 11.84
CA LEU A 457 -2.60 -3.18 10.38
C LEU A 457 -1.51 -4.03 9.73
N THR A 458 -1.73 -4.55 8.54
CA THR A 458 -0.75 -5.37 7.81
C THR A 458 0.39 -4.51 7.26
N ILE A 459 1.33 -4.16 8.12
CA ILE A 459 2.51 -3.32 7.84
C ILE A 459 3.78 -4.05 8.29
N ASN A 460 4.77 -4.11 7.42
CA ASN A 460 6.11 -4.56 7.79
C ASN A 460 6.82 -3.49 8.61
N TRP A 461 7.39 -3.87 9.75
CA TRP A 461 8.15 -3.01 10.64
C TRP A 461 9.61 -3.44 10.67
N TYR A 462 10.53 -2.47 10.62
CA TYR A 462 11.99 -2.68 10.63
C TYR A 462 12.66 -1.95 11.78
N TYR A 463 13.70 -2.55 12.29
CA TYR A 463 14.45 -2.11 13.46
C TYR A 463 15.96 -2.14 13.18
N ALA A 464 16.67 -1.14 13.64
CA ALA A 464 18.12 -1.14 13.80
C ALA A 464 18.49 -0.37 15.06
N ASP A 465 19.61 -0.72 15.71
CA ASP A 465 20.09 -0.04 16.91
C ASP A 465 21.56 0.35 16.84
N ILE A 466 21.98 1.17 17.81
CA ILE A 466 23.36 1.66 17.93
C ILE A 466 24.39 0.56 18.18
N ASP A 467 23.99 -0.65 18.57
CA ASP A 467 24.86 -1.81 18.75
C ASP A 467 25.02 -2.61 17.44
N GLY A 468 24.32 -2.20 16.38
CA GLY A 468 24.35 -2.83 15.07
C GLY A 468 23.45 -4.04 14.94
N ASN A 469 22.51 -4.21 15.86
CA ASN A 469 21.45 -5.22 15.71
C ASN A 469 20.38 -4.73 14.75
N ILE A 470 19.79 -5.68 14.03
CA ILE A 470 18.73 -5.43 13.07
C ILE A 470 17.56 -6.38 13.28
N GLY A 471 16.35 -5.95 12.94
CA GLY A 471 15.17 -6.75 13.15
C GLY A 471 14.03 -6.44 12.18
N TYR A 472 13.11 -7.39 12.05
CA TYR A 472 11.95 -7.32 11.20
C TYR A 472 10.75 -7.98 11.89
N VAL A 473 9.59 -7.37 11.74
CA VAL A 473 8.29 -7.92 12.12
C VAL A 473 7.30 -7.67 11.00
N HIS A 474 6.64 -8.74 10.53
CA HIS A 474 5.43 -8.62 9.73
C HIS A 474 4.26 -8.35 10.69
N GLY A 475 3.92 -7.07 10.86
CA GLY A 475 2.87 -6.62 11.76
C GLY A 475 1.47 -6.94 11.24
N GLY A 476 0.50 -6.80 12.10
CA GLY A 476 -0.92 -7.00 11.80
C GLY A 476 -1.61 -7.97 12.74
N ALA A 477 -2.92 -7.81 12.84
CA ALA A 477 -3.82 -8.78 13.45
C ALA A 477 -4.39 -9.66 12.32
N TYR A 478 -4.36 -10.97 12.49
CA TYR A 478 -4.82 -11.92 11.47
C TYR A 478 -5.91 -12.81 12.04
N PRO A 479 -6.99 -13.10 11.28
CA PRO A 479 -8.08 -13.93 11.76
C PRO A 479 -7.67 -15.40 11.86
N GLN A 480 -8.14 -16.05 12.92
CA GLN A 480 -8.15 -17.50 13.03
C GLN A 480 -9.39 -18.03 12.33
N ARG A 481 -9.25 -18.38 11.06
CA ARG A 481 -10.34 -18.86 10.20
C ARG A 481 -10.71 -20.31 10.49
N GLN A 482 -11.95 -20.69 10.19
CA GLN A 482 -12.39 -22.08 10.27
C GLN A 482 -11.64 -22.96 9.27
N PRO A 483 -11.38 -24.23 9.60
CA PRO A 483 -10.82 -25.19 8.64
C PRO A 483 -11.66 -25.27 7.35
N GLY A 484 -11.00 -25.21 6.18
CA GLY A 484 -11.65 -25.21 4.88
C GLY A 484 -12.13 -23.84 4.39
N HIS A 485 -11.95 -22.78 5.16
CA HIS A 485 -12.19 -21.41 4.68
C HIS A 485 -11.12 -21.05 3.63
N ASP A 486 -11.56 -20.69 2.44
CA ASP A 486 -10.67 -20.13 1.43
C ASP A 486 -10.61 -18.61 1.56
N PRO A 487 -9.50 -18.03 2.03
CA PRO A 487 -9.42 -16.60 2.27
C PRO A 487 -9.42 -15.74 1.00
N ARG A 488 -9.49 -16.37 -0.17
CA ARG A 488 -9.57 -15.66 -1.46
C ARG A 488 -11.02 -15.42 -1.91
N LEU A 489 -11.99 -15.96 -1.21
CA LEU A 489 -13.42 -15.99 -1.61
C LEU A 489 -14.32 -15.64 -0.43
N PRO A 490 -15.45 -14.96 -0.67
CA PRO A 490 -16.44 -14.74 0.38
C PRO A 490 -16.90 -16.05 1.00
N VAL A 491 -17.34 -16.00 2.25
CA VAL A 491 -17.92 -17.16 2.94
C VAL A 491 -19.35 -16.85 3.39
N PRO A 492 -20.25 -17.87 3.52
CA PRO A 492 -21.59 -17.65 4.05
C PRO A 492 -21.57 -17.06 5.47
N GLY A 493 -22.29 -15.95 5.69
CA GLY A 493 -22.38 -15.24 6.98
C GLY A 493 -23.32 -15.88 8.02
N THR A 494 -23.66 -17.19 7.86
CA THR A 494 -24.66 -17.85 8.67
C THR A 494 -24.16 -18.42 10.01
N GLY A 495 -22.94 -18.08 10.41
CA GLY A 495 -22.33 -18.48 11.69
C GLY A 495 -21.28 -19.59 11.58
N LYS A 496 -21.44 -20.53 10.63
CA LYS A 496 -20.51 -21.67 10.48
C LYS A 496 -19.07 -21.25 10.22
N TRP A 497 -18.86 -20.12 9.53
CA TRP A 497 -17.56 -19.63 9.08
C TRP A 497 -17.03 -18.47 9.91
N ASP A 498 -17.69 -18.16 11.03
CA ASP A 498 -17.24 -17.13 11.94
C ASP A 498 -15.79 -17.39 12.38
N TRP A 499 -15.03 -16.32 12.50
CA TRP A 499 -13.66 -16.42 13.01
C TRP A 499 -13.63 -17.00 14.42
N GLN A 500 -12.66 -17.85 14.69
CA GLN A 500 -12.40 -18.39 16.03
C GLN A 500 -11.62 -17.40 16.94
N GLY A 501 -11.52 -16.17 16.53
CA GLY A 501 -10.75 -15.11 17.16
C GLY A 501 -9.59 -14.65 16.25
N LEU A 502 -8.53 -14.13 16.86
CA LEU A 502 -7.33 -13.70 16.15
C LEU A 502 -6.15 -14.62 16.47
N LEU A 503 -5.26 -14.80 15.51
CA LEU A 503 -4.00 -15.48 15.72
C LEU A 503 -3.14 -14.70 16.73
N PRO A 504 -2.45 -15.39 17.65
CA PRO A 504 -1.55 -14.74 18.59
C PRO A 504 -0.36 -14.11 17.84
N PHE A 505 0.09 -12.93 18.29
CA PHE A 505 1.20 -12.19 17.70
C PHE A 505 2.50 -13.01 17.58
N ASP A 506 2.68 -14.02 18.41
CA ASP A 506 3.85 -14.89 18.34
C ASP A 506 3.96 -15.67 17.03
N LEU A 507 2.84 -15.85 16.33
CA LEU A 507 2.80 -16.46 14.99
C LEU A 507 3.14 -15.46 13.86
N ASN A 508 3.16 -14.15 14.13
CA ASN A 508 3.57 -13.20 13.13
C ASN A 508 5.03 -13.42 12.73
N PRO A 509 5.34 -13.42 11.42
CA PRO A 509 6.71 -13.55 10.95
C PRO A 509 7.63 -12.49 11.55
N LYS A 510 8.72 -12.90 12.17
CA LYS A 510 9.70 -11.98 12.78
C LYS A 510 11.10 -12.60 12.80
N VAL A 511 12.11 -11.76 12.65
CA VAL A 511 13.52 -12.15 12.77
C VAL A 511 14.33 -11.04 13.44
N TYR A 512 15.28 -11.44 14.27
CA TYR A 512 16.24 -10.57 14.92
C TYR A 512 17.65 -11.08 14.65
N ASN A 513 18.51 -10.22 14.12
CA ASN A 513 19.87 -10.55 13.69
C ASN A 513 19.94 -11.77 12.77
N PRO A 514 19.36 -11.71 11.55
CA PRO A 514 19.40 -12.83 10.62
C PRO A 514 20.85 -13.20 10.24
N LYS A 515 21.09 -14.48 9.93
CA LYS A 515 22.42 -15.01 9.59
C LYS A 515 23.03 -14.35 8.35
N SER A 516 22.22 -13.83 7.44
CA SER A 516 22.65 -13.05 6.28
C SER A 516 23.37 -11.76 6.66
N GLY A 517 23.15 -11.24 7.88
CA GLY A 517 23.61 -9.92 8.33
C GLY A 517 22.85 -8.76 7.72
N TYR A 518 21.81 -9.01 6.93
CA TYR A 518 20.95 -7.98 6.37
C TYR A 518 19.49 -8.44 6.28
N ILE A 519 18.59 -7.48 6.14
CA ILE A 519 17.18 -7.67 5.84
C ILE A 519 16.90 -6.90 4.55
N ALA A 520 16.23 -7.52 3.59
CA ALA A 520 15.77 -6.88 2.36
C ALA A 520 14.30 -7.19 2.13
N ASN A 521 13.54 -6.16 1.76
CA ASN A 521 12.13 -6.30 1.45
C ASN A 521 11.73 -5.34 0.32
N TRP A 522 10.87 -5.82 -0.56
CA TRP A 522 10.19 -5.01 -1.58
C TRP A 522 8.73 -5.44 -1.69
N ASN A 523 8.07 -5.52 -0.54
CA ASN A 523 6.70 -6.04 -0.33
C ASN A 523 6.55 -7.53 -0.72
N ASN A 524 7.63 -8.28 -0.65
CA ASN A 524 7.65 -9.73 -0.90
C ASN A 524 7.15 -10.52 0.33
N SER A 525 6.97 -11.82 0.15
CA SER A 525 6.53 -12.73 1.21
C SER A 525 7.39 -12.58 2.48
N PRO A 526 6.78 -12.51 3.67
CA PRO A 526 7.53 -12.38 4.92
C PRO A 526 8.37 -13.62 5.25
N GLN A 527 7.84 -14.82 5.03
CA GLN A 527 8.53 -16.09 5.28
C GLN A 527 7.94 -17.25 4.49
N GLN A 528 8.68 -18.33 4.42
CA GLN A 528 8.26 -19.54 3.70
C GLN A 528 6.92 -20.09 4.21
N GLY A 529 6.00 -20.35 3.29
CA GLY A 529 4.66 -20.88 3.59
C GLY A 529 3.64 -19.83 4.04
N TYR A 530 4.00 -18.56 4.13
CA TYR A 530 3.06 -17.50 4.44
C TYR A 530 2.10 -17.27 3.25
N PRO A 531 0.77 -17.17 3.48
CA PRO A 531 -0.20 -17.03 2.41
C PRO A 531 -0.11 -15.65 1.74
N ALA A 532 -0.28 -15.61 0.43
CA ALA A 532 -0.52 -14.37 -0.29
C ALA A 532 -1.90 -13.81 0.09
N SER A 533 -2.07 -12.48 -0.01
CA SER A 533 -3.38 -11.88 0.16
C SER A 533 -4.32 -12.26 -1.00
N ASP A 534 -5.61 -12.08 -0.78
CA ASP A 534 -6.68 -12.31 -1.75
C ASP A 534 -6.65 -11.32 -2.93
N LEU A 535 -5.89 -10.22 -2.83
CA LEU A 535 -5.83 -9.18 -3.84
C LEU A 535 -5.43 -9.72 -5.22
N PHE A 536 -6.24 -9.42 -6.23
CA PHE A 536 -6.00 -9.91 -7.60
C PHE A 536 -4.63 -9.48 -8.14
N ALA A 537 -4.16 -8.31 -7.74
CA ALA A 537 -2.89 -7.73 -8.18
C ALA A 537 -1.66 -8.28 -7.44
N PHE A 538 -1.85 -9.17 -6.45
CA PHE A 538 -0.76 -9.61 -5.60
C PHE A 538 -0.58 -11.13 -5.63
N LEU A 539 0.61 -11.55 -6.02
CA LEU A 539 1.07 -12.94 -5.92
C LEU A 539 2.52 -12.94 -5.47
N TRP A 540 2.85 -13.73 -4.45
CA TRP A 540 4.23 -14.01 -4.08
C TRP A 540 4.73 -15.29 -4.75
N GLY A 541 5.93 -15.26 -5.31
CA GLY A 541 6.49 -16.40 -6.04
C GLY A 541 7.99 -16.24 -6.30
N GLY A 542 8.55 -17.09 -7.15
CA GLY A 542 9.95 -17.04 -7.57
C GLY A 542 10.30 -15.80 -8.43
N ALA A 543 9.31 -15.30 -9.15
CA ALA A 543 9.44 -14.06 -9.90
C ALA A 543 9.13 -12.86 -8.99
N ASP A 544 10.10 -12.44 -8.19
CA ASP A 544 9.96 -11.30 -7.28
C ASP A 544 11.12 -10.29 -7.45
N ARG A 545 10.79 -9.01 -7.33
CA ARG A 545 11.72 -7.89 -7.54
C ARG A 545 12.73 -7.72 -6.40
N VAL A 546 12.43 -8.18 -5.18
CA VAL A 546 13.37 -8.10 -4.05
C VAL A 546 14.66 -8.84 -4.32
N THR A 547 14.65 -9.83 -5.20
CA THR A 547 15.84 -10.56 -5.65
C THR A 547 16.90 -9.62 -6.21
N GLU A 548 16.52 -8.49 -6.84
CA GLU A 548 17.48 -7.52 -7.35
C GLU A 548 18.22 -6.79 -6.22
N ILE A 549 17.51 -6.44 -5.14
CA ILE A 549 18.13 -5.84 -3.95
C ILE A 549 19.10 -6.84 -3.31
N ALA A 550 18.64 -8.07 -3.06
CA ALA A 550 19.47 -9.13 -2.46
C ALA A 550 20.73 -9.37 -3.29
N ARG A 551 20.60 -9.51 -4.62
CA ARG A 551 21.73 -9.70 -5.55
C ARG A 551 22.74 -8.55 -5.50
N LEU A 552 22.29 -7.31 -5.34
CA LEU A 552 23.18 -6.16 -5.22
C LEU A 552 23.92 -6.17 -3.87
N ILE A 553 23.23 -6.52 -2.78
CA ILE A 553 23.85 -6.64 -1.45
C ILE A 553 24.85 -7.79 -1.40
N ASP A 554 24.58 -8.91 -2.06
CA ASP A 554 25.44 -10.08 -2.05
C ASP A 554 26.71 -9.95 -2.92
N LYS A 555 26.80 -8.91 -3.77
CA LYS A 555 27.98 -8.65 -4.62
C LYS A 555 29.24 -8.32 -3.82
N GLN A 556 29.09 -7.80 -2.60
CA GLN A 556 30.22 -7.45 -1.76
C GLN A 556 29.96 -7.78 -0.28
N PRO A 557 31.02 -8.06 0.50
CA PRO A 557 30.83 -8.49 1.88
C PRO A 557 30.32 -7.38 2.80
N THR A 558 30.76 -6.13 2.59
CA THR A 558 30.42 -4.98 3.45
C THR A 558 30.23 -3.71 2.62
N PHE A 559 29.55 -2.73 3.20
CA PHE A 559 29.19 -1.45 2.59
C PHE A 559 29.61 -0.27 3.44
N THR A 560 30.12 0.78 2.80
CA THR A 560 30.14 2.13 3.38
C THR A 560 28.75 2.78 3.27
N TYR A 561 28.56 3.89 3.97
CA TYR A 561 27.33 4.70 3.86
C TYR A 561 27.05 5.11 2.40
N GLU A 562 28.06 5.61 1.68
CA GLU A 562 27.92 6.03 0.29
C GLU A 562 27.55 4.87 -0.64
N GLN A 563 28.14 3.70 -0.42
CA GLN A 563 27.82 2.49 -1.19
C GLN A 563 26.38 2.03 -0.93
N ALA A 564 25.94 2.07 0.33
CA ALA A 564 24.56 1.74 0.69
C ALA A 564 23.56 2.76 0.08
N TRP A 565 23.94 4.04 0.01
CA TRP A 565 23.17 5.06 -0.71
C TRP A 565 23.13 4.80 -2.22
N ASP A 566 24.23 4.36 -2.80
CA ASP A 566 24.30 4.07 -4.23
C ASP A 566 23.41 2.89 -4.65
N LEU A 567 23.16 1.95 -3.75
CA LEU A 567 22.18 0.88 -3.99
C LEU A 567 20.77 1.42 -4.33
N ILE A 568 20.39 2.58 -3.78
CA ILE A 568 19.09 3.21 -4.10
C ILE A 568 19.03 3.54 -5.58
N ARG A 569 20.08 4.18 -6.12
CA ARG A 569 20.15 4.55 -7.54
C ARG A 569 20.18 3.33 -8.45
N GLN A 570 20.97 2.32 -8.08
CA GLN A 570 21.05 1.07 -8.85
C GLN A 570 19.69 0.36 -8.86
N THR A 571 19.07 0.19 -7.70
CA THR A 571 17.76 -0.46 -7.58
C THR A 571 16.67 0.29 -8.37
N SER A 572 16.67 1.63 -8.33
CA SER A 572 15.68 2.46 -9.03
C SER A 572 15.74 2.37 -10.56
N ARG A 573 16.88 1.97 -11.11
CA ARG A 573 17.12 1.87 -12.56
C ARG A 573 17.16 0.43 -13.07
N GLN A 574 17.11 -0.54 -12.17
CA GLN A 574 17.19 -1.96 -12.53
C GLN A 574 15.91 -2.41 -13.24
N ASP A 575 16.06 -3.06 -14.38
CA ASP A 575 14.97 -3.81 -15.00
C ASP A 575 14.65 -5.04 -14.15
N LEU A 576 13.36 -5.29 -13.92
CA LEU A 576 12.89 -6.34 -13.04
C LEU A 576 12.59 -7.66 -13.76
N THR A 577 12.51 -7.65 -15.08
CA THR A 577 11.99 -8.77 -15.88
C THR A 577 13.04 -9.45 -16.75
N ARG A 578 14.12 -8.75 -17.13
CA ARG A 578 15.19 -9.31 -17.95
C ARG A 578 15.72 -10.65 -17.43
N ARG A 579 16.06 -10.70 -16.16
CA ARG A 579 16.58 -11.92 -15.51
C ARG A 579 15.62 -13.09 -15.61
N LEU A 580 14.33 -12.82 -15.55
CA LEU A 580 13.29 -13.85 -15.55
C LEU A 580 13.09 -14.46 -16.95
N PHE A 581 13.16 -13.64 -17.99
CA PHE A 581 12.74 -14.04 -19.34
C PHE A 581 13.88 -14.25 -20.32
N LEU A 582 15.05 -13.60 -20.13
CA LEU A 582 16.18 -13.72 -21.06
C LEU A 582 16.61 -15.18 -21.33
N PRO A 583 16.65 -16.10 -20.35
CA PRO A 583 17.02 -17.49 -20.63
C PRO A 583 16.07 -18.19 -21.61
N ALA A 584 14.76 -17.93 -21.50
CA ALA A 584 13.77 -18.50 -22.42
C ALA A 584 13.90 -17.91 -23.82
N LEU A 585 14.17 -16.61 -23.93
CA LEU A 585 14.42 -15.91 -25.19
C LEU A 585 15.68 -16.45 -25.90
N GLN A 586 16.78 -16.60 -25.18
CA GLN A 586 18.03 -17.16 -25.70
C GLN A 586 17.83 -18.59 -26.21
N ASN A 587 17.13 -19.42 -25.43
CA ASN A 587 16.83 -20.79 -25.82
C ASN A 587 15.96 -20.84 -27.11
N ALA A 588 14.92 -19.99 -27.17
CA ALA A 588 14.03 -19.95 -28.33
C ALA A 588 14.74 -19.51 -29.62
N THR A 589 15.71 -18.63 -29.53
CA THR A 589 16.43 -18.08 -30.70
C THR A 589 17.75 -18.80 -31.03
N ALA A 590 18.17 -19.80 -30.26
CA ALA A 590 19.47 -20.44 -30.37
C ALA A 590 19.82 -21.02 -31.76
N GLN A 591 18.82 -21.39 -32.53
CA GLN A 591 18.98 -21.96 -33.88
C GLN A 591 18.81 -20.94 -35.02
N LEU A 592 18.53 -19.66 -34.69
CA LEU A 592 18.38 -18.61 -35.69
C LEU A 592 19.75 -18.08 -36.13
N SER A 593 19.83 -17.61 -37.39
CA SER A 593 21.04 -16.96 -37.87
C SER A 593 21.30 -15.64 -37.12
N ALA A 594 22.58 -15.23 -37.04
CA ALA A 594 22.95 -13.96 -36.43
C ALA A 594 22.34 -12.72 -37.13
N SER A 595 21.91 -12.87 -38.38
CA SER A 595 21.23 -11.83 -39.14
C SER A 595 19.71 -11.82 -38.95
N ASP A 596 19.14 -12.80 -38.26
CA ASP A 596 17.70 -12.82 -37.95
C ASP A 596 17.37 -11.70 -36.96
N PRO A 597 16.40 -10.83 -37.27
CA PRO A 597 16.04 -9.71 -36.41
C PRO A 597 15.69 -10.14 -34.96
N ARG A 598 15.07 -11.29 -34.79
CA ARG A 598 14.71 -11.82 -33.47
C ARG A 598 15.93 -12.18 -32.65
N GLN A 599 16.95 -12.77 -33.31
CA GLN A 599 18.25 -13.07 -32.69
C GLN A 599 18.99 -11.79 -32.32
N GLN A 600 18.89 -10.74 -33.15
CA GLN A 600 19.50 -9.44 -32.86
C GLN A 600 18.85 -8.75 -31.65
N LEU A 601 17.51 -8.80 -31.50
CA LEU A 601 16.83 -8.32 -30.30
C LEU A 601 17.32 -9.03 -29.03
N VAL A 602 17.41 -10.36 -29.08
CA VAL A 602 17.87 -11.16 -27.93
C VAL A 602 19.35 -10.93 -27.64
N LYS A 603 20.17 -10.71 -28.66
CA LYS A 603 21.56 -10.32 -28.47
C LYS A 603 21.67 -8.96 -27.76
N SER A 604 20.88 -7.96 -28.19
CA SER A 604 20.83 -6.66 -27.52
C SER A 604 20.45 -6.78 -26.06
N LEU A 605 19.46 -7.64 -25.72
CA LEU A 605 19.08 -7.94 -24.34
C LEU A 605 20.20 -8.66 -23.57
N SER A 606 20.99 -9.50 -24.23
CA SER A 606 22.11 -10.22 -23.59
C SER A 606 23.28 -9.28 -23.27
N ASP A 607 23.57 -8.36 -24.19
CA ASP A 607 24.65 -7.38 -24.07
C ASP A 607 24.32 -6.26 -23.05
N TRP A 608 23.03 -6.01 -22.79
CA TRP A 608 22.56 -5.06 -21.80
C TRP A 608 22.75 -5.59 -20.38
N ASP A 609 23.23 -4.76 -19.45
CA ASP A 609 23.43 -5.13 -18.04
C ASP A 609 22.14 -5.20 -17.21
N GLY A 610 20.99 -4.80 -17.78
CA GLY A 610 19.70 -4.74 -17.11
C GLY A 610 19.46 -3.43 -16.35
N VAL A 611 20.35 -2.44 -16.50
CA VAL A 611 20.20 -1.12 -15.87
C VAL A 611 19.78 -0.08 -16.90
N ASN A 612 18.79 0.71 -16.58
CA ASN A 612 18.31 1.80 -17.42
C ASN A 612 19.18 3.05 -17.25
N HIS A 613 20.32 3.09 -17.95
CA HIS A 613 21.20 4.25 -17.97
C HIS A 613 20.61 5.34 -18.87
N LEU A 614 20.59 6.56 -18.33
CA LEU A 614 20.16 7.73 -19.11
C LEU A 614 21.32 8.29 -19.94
N ASN A 615 21.00 8.81 -21.12
CA ASN A 615 21.87 9.67 -21.90
C ASN A 615 22.09 11.03 -21.20
N ASN A 616 23.00 11.83 -21.75
CA ASN A 616 23.32 13.16 -21.19
C ASN A 616 22.15 14.15 -21.23
N ASP A 617 21.09 13.86 -22.02
CA ASP A 617 19.85 14.64 -22.06
C ASP A 617 18.97 14.41 -20.81
N GLY A 618 19.29 13.41 -20.00
CA GLY A 618 18.53 13.02 -18.81
C GLY A 618 17.13 12.46 -19.09
N LYS A 619 16.82 12.14 -20.36
CA LYS A 619 15.48 11.71 -20.81
C LYS A 619 15.46 10.40 -21.57
N THR A 620 16.44 10.19 -22.44
CA THR A 620 16.51 8.99 -23.27
C THR A 620 17.42 7.94 -22.65
N LEU A 621 17.15 6.68 -22.93
CA LEU A 621 17.95 5.55 -22.44
C LEU A 621 19.11 5.27 -23.39
N GLN A 622 20.24 4.81 -22.83
CA GLN A 622 21.43 4.46 -23.61
C GLN A 622 21.27 3.15 -24.40
N GLN A 623 20.34 2.29 -23.95
CA GLN A 623 20.16 0.96 -24.55
C GLN A 623 18.66 0.65 -24.66
N PRO A 624 18.22 -0.08 -25.72
CA PRO A 624 16.82 -0.35 -26.00
C PRO A 624 16.20 -1.49 -25.16
N GLY A 625 16.94 -2.07 -24.22
CA GLY A 625 16.54 -3.30 -23.52
C GLY A 625 15.16 -3.26 -22.89
N SER A 626 14.82 -2.20 -22.14
CA SER A 626 13.49 -2.05 -21.55
C SER A 626 12.37 -1.94 -22.61
N ALA A 627 12.60 -1.23 -23.71
CA ALA A 627 11.62 -1.12 -24.79
C ALA A 627 11.36 -2.49 -25.42
N ILE A 628 12.42 -3.26 -25.70
CA ILE A 628 12.30 -4.60 -26.26
C ILE A 628 11.50 -5.51 -25.32
N LEU A 629 11.84 -5.54 -24.04
CA LEU A 629 11.15 -6.40 -23.05
C LEU A 629 9.68 -6.00 -22.87
N ASN A 630 9.37 -4.71 -22.79
CA ASN A 630 7.99 -4.24 -22.62
C ASN A 630 7.09 -4.64 -23.80
N VAL A 631 7.57 -4.44 -25.03
CA VAL A 631 6.78 -4.80 -26.23
C VAL A 631 6.66 -6.32 -26.33
N TRP A 632 7.76 -7.06 -26.09
CA TRP A 632 7.73 -8.53 -26.09
C TRP A 632 6.78 -9.09 -25.04
N LEU A 633 6.89 -8.63 -23.79
CA LEU A 633 6.06 -9.10 -22.69
C LEU A 633 4.57 -8.81 -22.95
N THR A 634 4.25 -7.64 -23.47
CA THR A 634 2.89 -7.28 -23.87
C THR A 634 2.34 -8.25 -24.92
N SER A 635 3.13 -8.57 -25.94
CA SER A 635 2.75 -9.54 -26.97
C SER A 635 2.59 -10.95 -26.40
N MET A 636 3.52 -11.38 -25.54
CA MET A 636 3.46 -12.71 -24.91
C MET A 636 2.21 -12.87 -24.05
N LEU A 637 1.94 -11.91 -23.16
CA LEU A 637 0.79 -12.01 -22.26
C LEU A 637 -0.54 -12.03 -22.99
N LYS A 638 -0.67 -11.26 -24.06
CA LYS A 638 -1.85 -11.28 -24.92
C LYS A 638 -2.08 -12.65 -25.58
N LYS A 639 -0.99 -13.34 -25.95
CA LYS A 639 -1.04 -14.65 -26.63
C LYS A 639 -1.18 -15.83 -25.66
N THR A 640 -0.89 -15.64 -24.40
CA THR A 640 -0.80 -16.70 -23.39
C THR A 640 -1.79 -16.47 -22.24
N VAL A 641 -1.37 -15.83 -21.15
CA VAL A 641 -2.15 -15.69 -19.92
C VAL A 641 -3.50 -15.03 -20.18
N ALA A 642 -3.54 -13.91 -20.87
CA ALA A 642 -4.79 -13.20 -21.17
C ALA A 642 -5.73 -14.02 -22.04
N ALA A 643 -5.22 -14.79 -23.00
CA ALA A 643 -6.03 -15.67 -23.84
C ALA A 643 -6.65 -16.85 -23.04
N ALA A 644 -6.00 -17.29 -21.98
CA ALA A 644 -6.51 -18.35 -21.09
C ALA A 644 -7.62 -17.84 -20.15
N VAL A 645 -7.64 -16.56 -19.82
CA VAL A 645 -8.61 -15.97 -18.89
C VAL A 645 -9.89 -15.53 -19.61
N PRO A 646 -11.11 -15.76 -19.02
CA PRO A 646 -12.34 -15.22 -19.60
C PRO A 646 -12.36 -13.69 -19.59
N GLN A 647 -12.96 -13.09 -20.64
CA GLN A 647 -13.28 -11.66 -20.60
C GLN A 647 -14.39 -11.40 -19.58
N PRO A 648 -14.36 -10.26 -18.89
CA PRO A 648 -13.45 -9.12 -19.02
C PRO A 648 -12.21 -9.17 -18.12
N PHE A 649 -11.95 -10.30 -17.43
CA PHE A 649 -10.86 -10.47 -16.46
C PHE A 649 -9.46 -10.54 -17.10
N ASP A 650 -9.36 -10.77 -18.40
CA ASP A 650 -8.11 -10.79 -19.15
C ASP A 650 -7.27 -9.52 -18.97
N LYS A 651 -7.92 -8.38 -18.76
CA LYS A 651 -7.27 -7.08 -18.50
C LYS A 651 -6.43 -7.07 -17.22
N TRP A 652 -6.78 -7.88 -16.23
CA TRP A 652 -6.02 -7.97 -14.97
C TRP A 652 -4.63 -8.56 -15.15
N TYR A 653 -4.42 -9.26 -16.25
CA TYR A 653 -3.19 -10.00 -16.53
C TYR A 653 -2.36 -9.36 -17.65
N SER A 654 -2.52 -8.06 -17.85
CA SER A 654 -1.71 -7.28 -18.80
C SER A 654 -0.25 -7.16 -18.37
N ALA A 655 0.61 -6.76 -19.29
CA ALA A 655 2.04 -6.62 -19.05
C ALA A 655 2.38 -5.58 -17.99
N SER A 656 1.64 -4.47 -17.97
CA SER A 656 1.83 -3.42 -16.97
C SER A 656 1.29 -3.82 -15.60
N GLY A 657 0.31 -4.73 -15.54
CA GLY A 657 -0.46 -5.06 -14.33
C GLY A 657 -1.23 -3.87 -13.76
N TYR A 658 -0.69 -2.70 -13.98
CA TYR A 658 -1.20 -1.36 -13.78
C TYR A 658 -0.76 -0.55 -14.97
N GLU A 659 -1.68 0.13 -15.61
CA GLU A 659 -1.32 0.91 -16.77
C GLU A 659 -0.31 1.99 -16.43
N THR A 660 0.74 2.05 -17.22
CA THR A 660 1.60 3.22 -17.28
C THR A 660 0.79 4.40 -17.77
N THR A 661 0.97 5.54 -17.15
CA THR A 661 0.40 6.80 -17.66
C THR A 661 1.07 7.17 -18.97
N GLN A 662 0.46 8.03 -19.78
CA GLN A 662 1.11 8.60 -20.96
C GLN A 662 2.47 9.25 -20.63
N ASP A 663 2.63 9.70 -19.38
CA ASP A 663 3.83 10.34 -18.86
C ASP A 663 4.83 9.35 -18.25
N GLY A 664 4.61 8.05 -18.40
CA GLY A 664 5.44 7.00 -17.84
C GLY A 664 5.03 6.55 -16.43
N PRO A 665 5.73 5.57 -15.86
CA PRO A 665 5.40 5.04 -14.54
C PRO A 665 5.71 6.06 -13.45
N THR A 666 4.76 6.23 -12.53
CA THR A 666 4.88 7.10 -11.36
C THR A 666 5.41 6.34 -10.14
N GLY A 667 6.57 5.77 -10.22
CA GLY A 667 7.17 5.03 -9.10
C GLY A 667 7.73 3.69 -9.54
N SER A 668 8.18 2.90 -8.57
CA SER A 668 8.72 1.57 -8.82
C SER A 668 7.60 0.59 -9.14
N LEU A 669 7.56 0.11 -10.35
CA LEU A 669 6.62 -0.91 -10.79
C LEU A 669 6.90 -2.25 -10.09
N ASN A 670 5.83 -2.98 -9.80
CA ASN A 670 5.95 -4.39 -9.44
C ASN A 670 6.07 -5.24 -10.73
N ILE A 671 6.55 -6.48 -10.59
CA ILE A 671 6.39 -7.48 -11.65
C ILE A 671 4.89 -7.79 -11.73
N SER A 672 4.29 -7.60 -12.91
CA SER A 672 2.85 -7.79 -13.06
C SER A 672 2.43 -9.23 -12.77
N VAL A 673 1.18 -9.43 -12.33
CA VAL A 673 0.63 -10.77 -12.10
C VAL A 673 0.70 -11.60 -13.37
N GLY A 674 0.38 -11.02 -14.52
CA GLY A 674 0.53 -11.69 -15.81
C GLY A 674 1.95 -12.17 -16.07
N ALA A 675 2.96 -11.34 -15.77
CA ALA A 675 4.37 -11.72 -15.92
C ALA A 675 4.77 -12.84 -14.95
N LYS A 676 4.28 -12.83 -13.71
CA LYS A 676 4.51 -13.93 -12.75
C LYS A 676 3.89 -15.24 -13.23
N LEU A 677 2.68 -15.19 -13.76
CA LEU A 677 2.01 -16.37 -14.35
C LEU A 677 2.73 -16.89 -15.60
N LEU A 678 3.19 -16.00 -16.47
CA LEU A 678 3.99 -16.38 -17.63
C LEU A 678 5.31 -17.03 -17.20
N TYR A 679 5.96 -16.51 -16.18
CA TYR A 679 7.18 -17.10 -15.63
C TYR A 679 6.95 -18.53 -15.15
N GLU A 680 5.87 -18.78 -14.39
CA GLU A 680 5.50 -20.14 -13.95
C GLU A 680 5.13 -21.04 -15.14
N ALA A 681 4.39 -20.53 -16.13
CA ALA A 681 4.03 -21.29 -17.33
C ALA A 681 5.26 -21.70 -18.17
N LEU A 682 6.27 -20.85 -18.25
CA LEU A 682 7.55 -21.14 -18.93
C LEU A 682 8.36 -22.23 -18.21
N GLN A 683 8.17 -22.40 -16.88
CA GLN A 683 8.80 -23.50 -16.13
C GLN A 683 8.18 -24.86 -16.45
N GLY A 684 6.93 -24.90 -16.94
CA GLY A 684 6.21 -26.13 -17.22
C GLY A 684 6.13 -27.04 -16.00
N ASP A 685 6.53 -28.32 -16.15
CA ASP A 685 6.53 -29.32 -15.07
C ASP A 685 7.48 -29.01 -13.90
N LYS A 686 8.36 -28.02 -14.07
CA LYS A 686 9.26 -27.57 -12.99
C LYS A 686 8.61 -26.49 -12.12
N SER A 687 7.50 -25.91 -12.53
CA SER A 687 6.77 -24.94 -11.72
C SER A 687 6.26 -25.58 -10.44
N PRO A 688 6.43 -24.94 -9.27
CA PRO A 688 5.82 -25.41 -8.03
C PRO A 688 4.31 -25.22 -8.01
N ILE A 689 3.76 -24.46 -8.97
CA ILE A 689 2.33 -24.21 -9.14
C ILE A 689 1.77 -25.17 -10.19
N PRO A 690 0.78 -26.01 -9.84
CA PRO A 690 0.15 -26.91 -10.80
C PRO A 690 -0.43 -26.18 -12.01
N GLN A 691 -0.07 -26.62 -13.20
CA GLN A 691 -0.52 -26.03 -14.47
C GLN A 691 -1.82 -26.74 -14.92
N ALA A 692 -2.97 -26.28 -14.41
CA ALA A 692 -4.30 -26.86 -14.71
C ALA A 692 -4.74 -26.59 -16.15
N VAL A 693 -4.28 -25.49 -16.72
CA VAL A 693 -4.47 -25.14 -18.13
C VAL A 693 -3.12 -24.75 -18.75
N ASP A 694 -2.88 -25.24 -19.96
CA ASP A 694 -1.73 -24.83 -20.76
C ASP A 694 -1.93 -23.40 -21.26
N MET A 695 -1.12 -22.48 -20.75
CA MET A 695 -1.17 -21.06 -21.14
C MET A 695 -0.73 -20.81 -22.59
N PHE A 696 -0.08 -21.77 -23.23
CA PHE A 696 0.34 -21.70 -24.63
C PHE A 696 -0.71 -22.26 -25.60
N GLY A 697 -1.84 -22.79 -25.10
CA GLY A 697 -2.93 -23.29 -25.90
C GLY A 697 -2.57 -24.52 -26.75
N GLY A 698 -1.70 -25.41 -26.26
CA GLY A 698 -1.22 -26.59 -26.96
C GLY A 698 -0.10 -26.32 -27.97
N ARG A 699 0.36 -25.09 -28.08
CA ARG A 699 1.46 -24.70 -29.00
C ARG A 699 2.83 -24.87 -28.30
N PRO A 700 3.88 -25.23 -29.03
CA PRO A 700 5.24 -25.21 -28.49
C PRO A 700 5.62 -23.82 -27.98
N GLN A 701 6.16 -23.74 -26.76
CA GLN A 701 6.59 -22.46 -26.14
C GLN A 701 7.53 -21.67 -27.06
N GLN A 702 8.49 -22.34 -27.70
CA GLN A 702 9.44 -21.75 -28.62
C GLN A 702 8.74 -21.00 -29.77
N GLU A 703 7.70 -21.59 -30.36
CA GLU A 703 6.95 -20.98 -31.45
C GLU A 703 6.27 -19.67 -31.03
N VAL A 704 5.60 -19.68 -29.88
CA VAL A 704 4.91 -18.50 -29.33
C VAL A 704 5.91 -17.37 -28.98
N ILE A 705 7.06 -17.74 -28.41
CA ILE A 705 8.13 -16.79 -28.10
C ILE A 705 8.68 -16.16 -29.40
N LEU A 706 8.97 -16.96 -30.42
CA LEU A 706 9.48 -16.45 -31.71
C LEU A 706 8.46 -15.57 -32.45
N GLU A 707 7.20 -15.90 -32.36
CA GLU A 707 6.12 -15.08 -32.91
C GLU A 707 6.01 -13.72 -32.18
N ALA A 708 6.09 -13.73 -30.85
CA ALA A 708 6.09 -12.52 -30.04
C ALA A 708 7.33 -11.65 -30.32
N LEU A 709 8.51 -12.25 -30.50
CA LEU A 709 9.72 -11.52 -30.90
C LEU A 709 9.59 -10.92 -32.30
N GLN A 710 8.98 -11.63 -33.25
CA GLN A 710 8.70 -11.11 -34.58
C GLN A 710 7.79 -9.87 -34.53
N GLN A 711 6.76 -9.94 -33.69
CA GLN A 711 5.86 -8.80 -33.48
C GLN A 711 6.59 -7.63 -32.81
N THR A 712 7.46 -7.91 -31.84
CA THR A 712 8.29 -6.91 -31.19
C THR A 712 9.16 -6.18 -32.19
N TRP A 713 9.85 -6.93 -33.06
CA TRP A 713 10.64 -6.35 -34.14
C TRP A 713 9.82 -5.44 -35.04
N GLN A 714 8.65 -5.92 -35.49
CA GLN A 714 7.76 -5.13 -36.35
C GLN A 714 7.30 -3.82 -35.70
N THR A 715 6.88 -3.91 -34.42
CA THR A 715 6.42 -2.74 -33.67
C THR A 715 7.53 -1.70 -33.49
N LEU A 716 8.69 -2.15 -33.03
CA LEU A 716 9.82 -1.24 -32.77
C LEU A 716 10.42 -0.69 -34.06
N SER A 717 10.55 -1.52 -35.12
CA SER A 717 11.07 -1.05 -36.43
C SER A 717 10.15 -0.02 -37.07
N GLN A 718 8.84 -0.17 -36.91
CA GLN A 718 7.87 0.79 -37.43
C GLN A 718 7.96 2.13 -36.68
N GLN A 719 8.26 2.10 -35.40
CA GLN A 719 8.29 3.30 -34.57
C GLN A 719 9.64 4.01 -34.59
N TYR A 720 10.75 3.25 -34.59
CA TYR A 720 12.11 3.76 -34.41
C TYR A 720 13.08 3.46 -35.55
N GLY A 721 12.65 2.73 -36.60
CA GLY A 721 13.52 2.26 -37.66
C GLY A 721 14.08 0.88 -37.42
N THR A 722 14.92 0.38 -38.32
CA THR A 722 15.45 -0.99 -38.29
C THR A 722 16.80 -1.12 -37.58
N ASP A 723 17.38 -0.03 -37.13
CA ASP A 723 18.64 -0.02 -36.39
C ASP A 723 18.34 -0.20 -34.90
N ILE A 724 18.62 -1.40 -34.38
CA ILE A 724 18.39 -1.76 -32.96
C ILE A 724 19.30 -0.95 -32.01
N ALA A 725 20.39 -0.38 -32.50
CA ALA A 725 21.32 0.38 -31.69
C ALA A 725 20.88 1.84 -31.44
N GLN A 726 19.87 2.31 -32.17
CA GLN A 726 19.27 3.63 -31.99
C GLN A 726 18.07 3.58 -31.05
#